data_c204ab449d75fbeb7ea490e52a3005fd
#
_entry.id   c204ab449d75fbeb7ea490e52a3005fd
#
_cell.length_a   1.000
_cell.length_b   1.000
_cell.length_c   1.000
_cell.angle_alpha   90.00
_cell.angle_beta   90.00
_cell.angle_gamma   90.00
#
_symmetry.space_group_name_H-M   'P 1'
#
loop_
_entity.id
_entity.type
_entity.pdbx_description
1 polymer ?
#
loop_
_entity_poly.entity_id
_entity_poly.type
_entity_poly.pdbx_seq_one_letter_code
_entity_poly.pdbx_strand_id
1 'polypeptide(L)'
;MVSYSTRACDLSDLWAKSTGEGVGPHTLRVLTNLAQVRNRASRLPELCDMPRFWIRAALGAAVHDLGKCCAGFQQVVHGGARFPHRHEVLSLLFLPWILAGNDEGDLCWIAAAIITHHKDWPKINELYSPADLLVDSADGLEELRPQLTTEFVLNGARVLREAIWPMLASSWAIPEQWTEAIRSDWKPENPVEQLRIVIDAVQRLIRRLNAQKLPAPEVIAGTLLRGALMLADHSGSAMEDLRIVPELKDLDQMRSRLMLPDEDGLWPHQRASAALAGNAILTAPTGSGKTESAMLWAARQASATEGHPVLFYLLPYQASLNAMQDRLAEKLGRSNVTLQHSRALQVLYRQLLDKDPDPREAQKTARRERNVASLQVTPVRVSTPYQLLKGAFQLRGHEMIWTGAAGALFVLDEIHVYEIQRLAIFLATLRYLCGSLGGRIIFMSATLPAHLTGILKDLLPGVAAIAADVATLDEFCRHEVRVLECELTDGPVLQAICDDANQGMAVLVVATTVGRAQEIGLRISAMTSCRVDLLHGRFHADDRAQKERDLQARCGVGKRPAGSGTILVATQVVEVSLNVDFDVLYSDPAPLEALLQRFGRINRARLVPTRTVNVCRSPPTGSPVYPASLVSKAVDALAPWNGKRLREDATQEMLDHIYRGELGDRLTSQLKQGILAFEQNVLASCRPFQSDEKLEEMFEDLFDGFEVLPASLEREYTRRLEAEPLLAPGLLVPITRGQFHRLRGLGRLWMADRTWVANCPYGAQGLEVYGPPTEDGI
;
A
#
# COMPACT_ATOMS: atom_id res chain seq x y z
N MET A 1 -22.91 57.03 16.68
CA MET A 1 -22.25 56.32 17.79
C MET A 1 -23.00 55.00 18.02
N VAL A 2 -22.53 53.93 17.42
CA VAL A 2 -23.07 52.59 17.68
C VAL A 2 -22.15 52.00 18.73
N SER A 3 -22.71 51.80 19.93
CA SER A 3 -21.99 51.18 21.03
C SER A 3 -21.80 49.71 20.70
N TYR A 4 -20.58 49.29 20.36
CA TYR A 4 -20.21 47.88 20.34
C TYR A 4 -20.14 47.36 21.77
N SER A 5 -21.14 46.55 22.13
CA SER A 5 -21.15 45.75 23.35
C SER A 5 -20.01 44.71 23.24
N THR A 6 -18.97 44.89 24.06
CA THR A 6 -17.90 43.88 24.29
C THR A 6 -18.42 42.73 25.14
N ARG A 7 -19.38 41.95 24.65
CA ARG A 7 -19.65 40.64 25.22
C ARG A 7 -18.57 39.67 24.66
N ALA A 8 -17.78 39.11 25.57
CA ALA A 8 -16.90 38.01 25.22
C ALA A 8 -17.75 36.90 24.58
N CYS A 9 -17.41 36.51 23.35
CA CYS A 9 -18.06 35.42 22.64
C CYS A 9 -17.92 34.12 23.48
N ASP A 10 -18.96 33.32 23.59
CA ASP A 10 -18.85 32.03 24.25
C ASP A 10 -17.91 31.14 23.41
N LEU A 11 -17.00 30.39 24.05
CA LEU A 11 -16.08 29.50 23.32
C LEU A 11 -16.84 28.42 22.54
N SER A 12 -18.07 28.10 22.95
CA SER A 12 -18.98 27.18 22.24
C SER A 12 -19.41 27.69 20.84
N ASP A 13 -19.34 29.01 20.60
CA ASP A 13 -19.77 29.66 19.37
C ASP A 13 -18.64 29.72 18.33
N LEU A 14 -17.39 29.36 18.69
CA LEU A 14 -16.24 29.32 17.80
C LEU A 14 -16.09 27.94 17.16
N TRP A 15 -16.68 27.77 15.99
CA TRP A 15 -16.72 26.48 15.30
C TRP A 15 -15.50 26.23 14.41
N ALA A 16 -14.99 25.01 14.48
CA ALA A 16 -13.98 24.50 13.55
C ALA A 16 -14.60 23.98 12.25
N LYS A 17 -15.88 23.55 12.31
CA LYS A 17 -16.62 22.93 11.20
C LYS A 17 -18.08 23.35 11.18
N SER A 18 -18.70 23.31 10.02
CA SER A 18 -20.14 23.57 9.83
C SER A 18 -21.07 22.58 10.55
N THR A 19 -20.53 21.49 11.09
CA THR A 19 -21.25 20.51 11.92
C THR A 19 -21.44 20.96 13.37
N GLY A 20 -20.91 22.14 13.76
CA GLY A 20 -20.96 22.67 15.12
C GLY A 20 -19.82 22.21 16.02
N GLU A 21 -18.81 21.51 15.52
CA GLU A 21 -17.63 21.15 16.30
C GLU A 21 -16.80 22.40 16.59
N GLY A 22 -16.59 22.71 17.89
CA GLY A 22 -15.80 23.87 18.33
C GLY A 22 -14.30 23.70 18.05
N VAL A 23 -13.57 24.84 17.92
CA VAL A 23 -12.11 24.86 17.69
C VAL A 23 -11.35 24.16 18.82
N GLY A 24 -11.70 24.40 20.07
CA GLY A 24 -11.08 23.75 21.23
C GLY A 24 -11.24 22.21 21.21
N PRO A 25 -12.45 21.68 21.19
CA PRO A 25 -12.70 20.22 21.11
C PRO A 25 -12.03 19.55 19.91
N HIS A 26 -12.04 20.18 18.72
CA HIS A 26 -11.34 19.68 17.56
C HIS A 26 -9.83 19.55 17.81
N THR A 27 -9.20 20.62 18.29
CA THR A 27 -7.76 20.64 18.56
C THR A 27 -7.35 19.63 19.65
N LEU A 28 -8.17 19.42 20.68
CA LEU A 28 -7.92 18.40 21.69
C LEU A 28 -7.90 16.98 21.09
N ARG A 29 -8.80 16.70 20.13
CA ARG A 29 -8.79 15.43 19.41
C ARG A 29 -7.53 15.27 18.54
N VAL A 30 -7.11 16.35 17.86
CA VAL A 30 -5.86 16.35 17.10
C VAL A 30 -4.67 16.05 18.01
N LEU A 31 -4.58 16.66 19.19
CA LEU A 31 -3.54 16.38 20.18
C LEU A 31 -3.58 14.93 20.70
N THR A 32 -4.78 14.38 20.91
CA THR A 32 -4.95 12.96 21.29
C THR A 32 -4.42 12.04 20.19
N ASN A 33 -4.77 12.29 18.94
CA ASN A 33 -4.25 11.52 17.80
C ASN A 33 -2.75 11.68 17.63
N LEU A 34 -2.20 12.88 17.85
CA LEU A 34 -0.76 13.10 17.82
C LEU A 34 -0.04 12.27 18.90
N ALA A 35 -0.61 12.12 20.09
CA ALA A 35 -0.08 11.24 21.11
C ALA A 35 -0.06 9.77 20.65
N GLN A 36 -1.04 9.34 19.87
CA GLN A 36 -1.03 8.00 19.27
C GLN A 36 0.00 7.88 18.13
N VAL A 37 0.23 8.93 17.33
CA VAL A 37 1.36 8.95 16.37
C VAL A 37 2.67 8.77 17.11
N ARG A 38 2.87 9.46 18.24
CA ARG A 38 4.04 9.30 19.10
C ARG A 38 4.18 7.87 19.62
N ASN A 39 3.10 7.25 20.07
CA ASN A 39 3.11 5.86 20.53
C ASN A 39 3.49 4.86 19.43
N ARG A 40 3.15 5.14 18.15
CA ARG A 40 3.52 4.29 17.01
C ARG A 40 4.97 4.47 16.59
N ALA A 41 5.49 5.68 16.67
CA ALA A 41 6.79 6.07 16.14
C ALA A 41 7.60 6.87 17.17
N SER A 42 7.78 6.33 18.38
CA SER A 42 8.40 7.01 19.53
C SER A 42 9.82 7.52 19.22
N ARG A 43 10.56 6.82 18.34
CA ARG A 43 11.96 7.11 17.99
C ARG A 43 12.15 8.19 16.93
N LEU A 44 11.12 8.89 16.48
CA LEU A 44 11.27 9.97 15.47
C LEU A 44 12.31 11.03 15.87
N PRO A 45 12.39 11.51 17.12
CA PRO A 45 13.42 12.49 17.52
C PRO A 45 14.85 12.02 17.24
N GLU A 46 15.14 10.74 17.47
CA GLU A 46 16.45 10.12 17.24
C GLU A 46 16.73 9.93 15.74
N LEU A 47 15.71 9.46 14.99
CA LEU A 47 15.84 9.16 13.57
C LEU A 47 16.10 10.40 12.71
N CYS A 48 15.60 11.57 13.11
CA CYS A 48 15.77 12.82 12.37
C CYS A 48 16.66 13.84 13.08
N ASP A 49 17.41 13.41 14.11
CA ASP A 49 18.29 14.28 14.94
C ASP A 49 17.59 15.56 15.40
N MET A 50 16.34 15.43 15.86
CA MET A 50 15.53 16.54 16.34
C MET A 50 14.96 16.23 17.73
N PRO A 51 15.71 16.46 18.82
CA PRO A 51 15.26 16.11 20.18
C PRO A 51 13.92 16.74 20.57
N ARG A 52 13.61 17.93 20.07
CA ARG A 52 12.34 18.65 20.35
C ARG A 52 11.21 18.33 19.37
N PHE A 53 11.33 17.27 18.55
CA PHE A 53 10.36 16.90 17.51
C PHE A 53 8.92 16.87 18.03
N TRP A 54 8.69 16.12 19.11
CA TRP A 54 7.33 15.95 19.64
C TRP A 54 6.77 17.22 20.29
N ILE A 55 7.63 18.05 20.89
CA ILE A 55 7.21 19.36 21.44
C ILE A 55 6.79 20.30 20.30
N ARG A 56 7.57 20.34 19.21
CA ARG A 56 7.26 21.12 18.00
C ARG A 56 5.96 20.64 17.35
N ALA A 57 5.79 19.33 17.20
CA ALA A 57 4.56 18.74 16.66
C ALA A 57 3.34 19.06 17.53
N ALA A 58 3.48 18.96 18.86
CA ALA A 58 2.41 19.24 19.80
C ALA A 58 2.00 20.72 19.80
N LEU A 59 2.96 21.65 19.78
CA LEU A 59 2.64 23.08 19.67
C LEU A 59 2.03 23.39 18.30
N GLY A 60 2.57 22.78 17.22
CA GLY A 60 1.97 22.87 15.89
C GLY A 60 0.51 22.44 15.87
N ALA A 61 0.19 21.29 16.49
CA ALA A 61 -1.18 20.80 16.61
C ALA A 61 -2.06 21.68 17.50
N ALA A 62 -1.50 22.31 18.53
CA ALA A 62 -2.26 23.20 19.42
C ALA A 62 -2.66 24.52 18.71
N VAL A 63 -1.84 24.99 17.77
CA VAL A 63 -1.98 26.32 17.15
C VAL A 63 -2.61 26.27 15.76
N HIS A 64 -2.50 25.13 15.01
CA HIS A 64 -2.79 25.04 13.57
C HIS A 64 -4.14 25.66 13.15
N ASP A 65 -5.14 25.59 13.98
CA ASP A 65 -6.53 25.97 13.71
C ASP A 65 -6.99 27.24 14.44
N LEU A 66 -6.13 27.94 15.19
CA LEU A 66 -6.52 29.16 15.89
C LEU A 66 -6.96 30.26 14.91
N GLY A 67 -6.47 30.25 13.68
CA GLY A 67 -6.93 31.16 12.61
C GLY A 67 -8.41 31.03 12.26
N LYS A 68 -9.04 29.89 12.60
CA LYS A 68 -10.49 29.70 12.46
C LYS A 68 -11.31 30.61 13.39
N CYS A 69 -10.71 31.18 14.44
CA CYS A 69 -11.38 32.12 15.34
C CYS A 69 -11.63 33.49 14.69
N CYS A 70 -11.19 33.76 13.45
CA CYS A 70 -11.47 35.02 12.76
C CYS A 70 -12.93 35.11 12.29
N ALA A 71 -13.47 36.33 12.23
CA ALA A 71 -14.86 36.59 11.88
C ALA A 71 -15.24 36.05 10.50
N GLY A 72 -14.35 36.18 9.50
CA GLY A 72 -14.60 35.70 8.14
C GLY A 72 -14.75 34.17 8.06
N PHE A 73 -13.93 33.40 8.79
CA PHE A 73 -14.09 31.94 8.86
C PHE A 73 -15.36 31.54 9.62
N GLN A 74 -15.66 32.20 10.73
CA GLN A 74 -16.88 31.94 11.50
C GLN A 74 -18.14 32.18 10.67
N GLN A 75 -18.18 33.21 9.85
CA GLN A 75 -19.29 33.44 8.93
C GLN A 75 -19.53 32.24 8.01
N VAL A 76 -18.46 31.64 7.43
CA VAL A 76 -18.59 30.48 6.53
C VAL A 76 -19.16 29.25 7.24
N VAL A 77 -18.63 28.91 8.40
CA VAL A 77 -19.11 27.71 9.14
C VAL A 77 -20.54 27.83 9.64
N HIS A 78 -21.04 29.08 9.75
CA HIS A 78 -22.43 29.38 10.07
C HIS A 78 -23.32 29.61 8.82
N GLY A 79 -22.85 29.21 7.63
CA GLY A 79 -23.65 29.24 6.39
C GLY A 79 -23.50 30.51 5.55
N GLY A 80 -22.53 31.36 5.83
CA GLY A 80 -22.22 32.58 5.08
C GLY A 80 -21.37 32.36 3.81
N ALA A 81 -20.93 33.46 3.22
CA ALA A 81 -20.13 33.45 2.01
C ALA A 81 -18.74 32.80 2.19
N ARG A 82 -18.14 32.32 1.08
CA ARG A 82 -16.82 31.68 1.10
C ARG A 82 -15.74 32.61 1.68
N PHE A 83 -14.92 32.08 2.58
CA PHE A 83 -13.73 32.78 3.10
C PHE A 83 -12.56 32.60 2.11
N PRO A 84 -12.03 33.67 1.54
CA PRO A 84 -11.01 33.58 0.49
C PRO A 84 -9.60 33.30 1.02
N HIS A 85 -9.36 33.55 2.31
CA HIS A 85 -8.04 33.46 2.91
C HIS A 85 -7.78 32.11 3.57
N ARG A 86 -6.53 31.91 3.98
CA ARG A 86 -6.08 30.67 4.60
C ARG A 86 -6.01 30.85 6.12
N HIS A 87 -6.79 30.05 6.87
CA HIS A 87 -6.81 30.12 8.34
C HIS A 87 -5.47 29.67 8.94
N GLU A 88 -4.75 28.75 8.30
CA GLU A 88 -3.42 28.29 8.76
C GLU A 88 -2.40 29.45 8.76
N VAL A 89 -2.50 30.41 7.86
CA VAL A 89 -1.66 31.61 7.86
C VAL A 89 -1.98 32.51 9.05
N LEU A 90 -3.27 32.73 9.33
CA LEU A 90 -3.72 33.51 10.49
C LEU A 90 -3.29 32.86 11.83
N SER A 91 -3.23 31.53 11.86
CA SER A 91 -2.78 30.78 13.05
C SER A 91 -1.34 31.09 13.44
N LEU A 92 -0.48 31.43 12.48
CA LEU A 92 0.93 31.75 12.73
C LEU A 92 1.11 32.98 13.64
N LEU A 93 0.12 33.87 13.69
CA LEU A 93 0.19 35.08 14.50
C LEU A 93 0.45 34.76 15.99
N PHE A 94 -0.02 33.63 16.48
CA PHE A 94 0.11 33.25 17.89
C PHE A 94 1.49 32.69 18.26
N LEU A 95 2.32 32.27 17.29
CA LEU A 95 3.62 31.65 17.57
C LEU A 95 4.64 32.58 18.23
N PRO A 96 4.86 33.82 17.77
CA PRO A 96 5.79 34.75 18.41
C PRO A 96 5.46 35.04 19.87
N TRP A 97 4.16 35.07 20.22
CA TRP A 97 3.72 35.23 21.58
C TRP A 97 4.11 34.04 22.46
N ILE A 98 3.76 32.81 22.03
CA ILE A 98 4.00 31.58 22.79
C ILE A 98 5.51 31.34 22.99
N LEU A 99 6.29 31.56 21.93
CA LEU A 99 7.73 31.32 21.92
C LEU A 99 8.53 32.44 22.59
N ALA A 100 7.87 33.52 23.03
CA ALA A 100 8.49 34.67 23.68
C ALA A 100 9.69 35.30 22.93
N GLY A 101 9.74 35.16 21.58
CA GLY A 101 10.74 35.77 20.72
C GLY A 101 12.15 35.15 20.77
N ASN A 102 12.38 34.09 21.55
CA ASN A 102 13.74 33.64 21.88
C ASN A 102 14.22 32.37 21.14
N ASP A 103 13.39 31.72 20.34
CA ASP A 103 13.76 30.48 19.64
C ASP A 103 13.34 30.48 18.17
N GLU A 104 14.16 31.15 17.34
CA GLU A 104 13.95 31.19 15.88
C GLU A 104 13.92 29.77 15.28
N GLY A 105 14.67 28.82 15.87
CA GLY A 105 14.69 27.42 15.46
C GLY A 105 13.33 26.75 15.64
N ASP A 106 12.69 26.87 16.80
CA ASP A 106 11.35 26.30 17.03
C ASP A 106 10.30 27.02 16.17
N LEU A 107 10.39 28.34 16.07
CA LEU A 107 9.46 29.17 15.30
C LEU A 107 9.36 28.70 13.83
N CYS A 108 10.49 28.60 13.14
CA CYS A 108 10.47 28.27 11.71
C CYS A 108 9.97 26.86 11.42
N TRP A 109 10.32 25.86 12.26
CA TRP A 109 9.87 24.48 12.11
C TRP A 109 8.37 24.32 12.35
N ILE A 110 7.87 24.90 13.44
CA ILE A 110 6.45 24.83 13.82
C ILE A 110 5.60 25.58 12.79
N ALA A 111 6.02 26.79 12.42
CA ALA A 111 5.33 27.59 11.41
C ALA A 111 5.29 26.90 10.04
N ALA A 112 6.39 26.28 9.59
CA ALA A 112 6.43 25.53 8.35
C ALA A 112 5.43 24.37 8.35
N ALA A 113 5.35 23.60 9.45
CA ALA A 113 4.39 22.52 9.58
C ALA A 113 2.95 23.03 9.55
N ILE A 114 2.64 24.12 10.28
CA ILE A 114 1.29 24.72 10.32
C ILE A 114 0.89 25.25 8.95
N ILE A 115 1.69 26.10 8.33
CA ILE A 115 1.30 26.81 7.11
C ILE A 115 1.13 25.85 5.92
N THR A 116 1.77 24.69 5.96
CA THR A 116 1.77 23.74 4.84
C THR A 116 0.88 22.50 5.05
N HIS A 117 0.22 22.32 6.22
CA HIS A 117 -0.52 21.08 6.50
C HIS A 117 -1.71 20.82 5.57
N HIS A 118 -2.28 21.84 4.94
CA HIS A 118 -3.34 21.70 3.93
C HIS A 118 -2.90 21.92 2.50
N LYS A 119 -1.83 22.71 2.28
CA LYS A 119 -1.33 23.10 0.96
C LYS A 119 0.19 23.09 0.93
N ASP A 120 0.74 22.72 -0.21
CA ASP A 120 2.17 22.72 -0.42
C ASP A 120 2.76 24.14 -0.42
N TRP A 121 4.00 24.25 0.05
CA TRP A 121 4.69 25.53 0.18
C TRP A 121 4.71 26.39 -1.09
N PRO A 122 4.98 25.86 -2.31
CA PRO A 122 4.97 26.69 -3.51
C PRO A 122 3.67 27.48 -3.69
N LYS A 123 2.52 26.85 -3.40
CA LYS A 123 1.21 27.49 -3.50
C LYS A 123 0.98 28.54 -2.41
N ILE A 124 1.46 28.28 -1.20
CA ILE A 124 1.40 29.26 -0.10
C ILE A 124 2.28 30.45 -0.41
N ASN A 125 3.49 30.18 -0.89
CA ASN A 125 4.46 31.22 -1.23
C ASN A 125 3.94 32.12 -2.35
N GLU A 126 3.28 31.57 -3.37
CA GLU A 126 2.61 32.34 -4.44
C GLU A 126 1.55 33.31 -3.89
N LEU A 127 0.79 32.89 -2.87
CA LEU A 127 -0.32 33.69 -2.31
C LEU A 127 0.13 34.77 -1.31
N TYR A 128 1.22 34.52 -0.57
CA TYR A 128 1.58 35.33 0.61
C TYR A 128 3.04 35.78 0.65
N SER A 129 3.83 35.56 -0.40
CA SER A 129 5.16 36.21 -0.51
C SER A 129 5.01 37.69 -0.65
N PRO A 130 5.97 38.46 -0.11
CA PRO A 130 6.04 39.92 -0.43
C PRO A 130 6.11 40.08 -1.94
N ALA A 131 5.31 40.99 -2.47
CA ALA A 131 5.35 41.34 -3.88
C ALA A 131 6.80 41.69 -4.28
N ASP A 132 7.34 41.00 -5.29
CA ASP A 132 8.57 41.47 -5.94
C ASP A 132 8.33 42.91 -6.40
N LEU A 133 9.23 43.83 -6.06
CA LEU A 133 9.13 45.25 -6.35
C LEU A 133 8.94 45.59 -7.85
N LEU A 134 8.82 44.59 -8.70
CA LEU A 134 8.73 44.70 -10.16
C LEU A 134 7.37 44.26 -10.75
N VAL A 135 6.41 43.82 -9.95
CA VAL A 135 5.08 43.41 -10.44
C VAL A 135 4.01 44.05 -9.54
N ASP A 136 3.01 44.71 -10.12
CA ASP A 136 1.80 45.26 -9.47
C ASP A 136 0.89 44.15 -8.87
N SER A 137 1.44 43.22 -8.07
CA SER A 137 0.65 42.22 -7.34
C SER A 137 0.31 42.75 -5.95
N ALA A 138 -0.94 42.67 -5.57
CA ALA A 138 -1.40 43.01 -4.23
C ALA A 138 -0.63 42.16 -3.20
N ASP A 139 -0.18 42.78 -2.10
CA ASP A 139 0.44 42.09 -0.98
C ASP A 139 -0.62 41.22 -0.29
N GLY A 140 -0.59 39.88 -0.53
CA GLY A 140 -1.56 38.96 0.00
C GLY A 140 -1.63 38.95 1.53
N LEU A 141 -0.58 39.41 2.24
CA LEU A 141 -0.62 39.56 3.70
C LEU A 141 -1.41 40.80 4.12
N GLU A 142 -1.35 41.89 3.33
CA GLU A 142 -2.16 43.08 3.61
C GLU A 142 -3.66 42.79 3.44
N GLU A 143 -4.05 41.90 2.55
CA GLU A 143 -5.44 41.46 2.40
C GLU A 143 -5.98 40.75 3.66
N LEU A 144 -5.11 40.20 4.52
CA LEU A 144 -5.51 39.59 5.81
C LEU A 144 -5.82 40.64 6.90
N ARG A 145 -5.40 41.91 6.74
CA ARG A 145 -5.55 42.95 7.76
C ARG A 145 -6.97 43.09 8.33
N PRO A 146 -8.05 42.98 7.54
CA PRO A 146 -9.41 43.07 8.06
C PRO A 146 -9.78 41.89 8.98
N GLN A 147 -9.07 40.77 8.92
CA GLN A 147 -9.29 39.58 9.75
C GLN A 147 -8.48 39.61 11.05
N LEU A 148 -7.39 40.40 11.08
CA LEU A 148 -6.45 40.50 12.20
C LEU A 148 -6.96 41.50 13.27
N THR A 149 -8.20 41.34 13.68
CA THR A 149 -8.87 42.21 14.65
C THR A 149 -8.47 41.89 16.08
N THR A 150 -8.69 42.85 17.00
CA THR A 150 -8.50 42.62 18.43
C THR A 150 -9.37 41.45 18.93
N GLU A 151 -10.60 41.33 18.41
CA GLU A 151 -11.51 40.24 18.74
C GLU A 151 -10.93 38.88 18.32
N PHE A 152 -10.40 38.77 17.12
CA PHE A 152 -9.72 37.54 16.65
C PHE A 152 -8.58 37.12 17.59
N VAL A 153 -7.72 38.10 17.96
CA VAL A 153 -6.59 37.87 18.86
C VAL A 153 -7.07 37.39 20.24
N LEU A 154 -8.07 38.05 20.81
CA LEU A 154 -8.63 37.67 22.12
C LEU A 154 -9.29 36.30 22.06
N ASN A 155 -10.11 36.00 21.05
CA ASN A 155 -10.77 34.71 20.89
C ASN A 155 -9.78 33.57 20.76
N GLY A 156 -8.78 33.70 19.88
CA GLY A 156 -7.74 32.67 19.69
C GLY A 156 -6.88 32.47 20.95
N ALA A 157 -6.47 33.54 21.61
CA ALA A 157 -5.72 33.46 22.86
C ALA A 157 -6.54 32.80 24.00
N ARG A 158 -7.85 33.07 24.06
CA ARG A 158 -8.74 32.46 25.03
C ARG A 158 -8.97 30.98 24.75
N VAL A 159 -9.24 30.58 23.50
CA VAL A 159 -9.33 29.16 23.10
C VAL A 159 -8.05 28.40 23.48
N LEU A 160 -6.89 28.98 23.16
CA LEU A 160 -5.62 28.36 23.50
C LEU A 160 -5.44 28.22 25.00
N ARG A 161 -5.64 29.27 25.76
CA ARG A 161 -5.42 29.33 27.22
C ARG A 161 -6.38 28.44 28.00
N GLU A 162 -7.67 28.51 27.70
CA GLU A 162 -8.72 27.89 28.52
C GLU A 162 -9.04 26.46 28.07
N ALA A 163 -9.07 26.20 26.77
CA ALA A 163 -9.46 24.89 26.21
C ALA A 163 -8.28 23.98 25.89
N ILE A 164 -7.20 24.49 25.32
CA ILE A 164 -6.12 23.64 24.72
C ILE A 164 -4.95 23.47 25.66
N TRP A 165 -4.45 24.56 26.25
CA TRP A 165 -3.21 24.59 27.02
C TRP A 165 -3.18 23.65 28.23
N PRO A 166 -4.26 23.45 28.99
CA PRO A 166 -4.25 22.54 30.13
C PRO A 166 -3.85 21.10 29.74
N MET A 167 -4.40 20.60 28.62
CA MET A 167 -4.05 19.28 28.09
C MET A 167 -2.62 19.27 27.52
N LEU A 168 -2.24 20.32 26.79
CA LEU A 168 -0.91 20.41 26.21
C LEU A 168 0.17 20.38 27.30
N ALA A 169 0.04 21.22 28.33
CA ALA A 169 1.00 21.30 29.42
C ALA A 169 1.06 20.04 30.29
N SER A 170 -0.06 19.33 30.47
CA SER A 170 -0.10 18.11 31.29
C SER A 170 0.44 16.86 30.56
N SER A 171 0.30 16.80 29.21
CA SER A 171 0.59 15.59 28.42
C SER A 171 1.91 15.65 27.65
N TRP A 172 2.48 16.85 27.52
CA TRP A 172 3.69 17.10 26.76
C TRP A 172 4.69 17.88 27.60
N ALA A 173 5.99 17.60 27.44
CA ALA A 173 7.06 18.27 28.16
C ALA A 173 7.29 19.71 27.64
N ILE A 174 6.28 20.56 27.75
CA ILE A 174 6.31 21.94 27.28
C ILE A 174 7.26 22.79 28.14
N PRO A 175 8.12 23.63 27.54
CA PRO A 175 8.98 24.55 28.28
C PRO A 175 8.17 25.50 29.17
N GLU A 176 8.63 25.73 30.40
CA GLU A 176 7.93 26.56 31.37
C GLU A 176 7.74 28.00 30.87
N GLN A 177 8.74 28.55 30.21
CA GLN A 177 8.68 29.87 29.59
C GLN A 177 7.52 30.06 28.61
N TRP A 178 7.12 29.01 27.88
CA TRP A 178 5.95 29.06 26.99
C TRP A 178 4.65 29.11 27.80
N THR A 179 4.60 28.41 28.93
CA THR A 179 3.46 28.44 29.85
C THR A 179 3.32 29.80 30.51
N GLU A 180 4.43 30.45 30.89
CA GLU A 180 4.46 31.80 31.41
C GLU A 180 3.99 32.84 30.37
N ALA A 181 4.46 32.73 29.13
CA ALA A 181 4.03 33.58 28.02
C ALA A 181 2.51 33.53 27.83
N ILE A 182 1.91 32.33 27.82
CA ILE A 182 0.48 32.15 27.66
C ILE A 182 -0.35 32.81 28.78
N ARG A 183 0.18 32.92 30.00
CA ARG A 183 -0.50 33.56 31.13
C ARG A 183 -0.52 35.07 31.01
N SER A 184 0.40 35.67 30.25
CA SER A 184 0.48 37.10 30.07
C SER A 184 -0.59 37.59 29.08
N ASP A 185 -1.05 38.84 29.30
CA ASP A 185 -1.86 39.51 28.29
C ASP A 185 -1.01 39.84 27.08
N TRP A 186 -1.56 39.51 25.92
CA TRP A 186 -0.85 39.68 24.65
C TRP A 186 -1.72 40.46 23.65
N LYS A 187 -1.10 41.48 23.05
CA LYS A 187 -1.70 42.29 21.98
C LYS A 187 -0.62 42.65 20.99
N PRO A 188 -0.70 42.10 19.76
CA PRO A 188 0.28 42.42 18.73
C PRO A 188 0.17 43.88 18.29
N GLU A 189 1.29 44.62 18.22
CA GLU A 189 1.30 46.01 17.77
C GLU A 189 1.06 46.11 16.27
N ASN A 190 1.71 45.26 15.48
CA ASN A 190 1.53 45.19 14.03
C ASN A 190 1.36 43.70 13.61
N PRO A 191 0.12 43.17 13.57
CA PRO A 191 -0.12 41.76 13.26
C PRO A 191 0.36 41.32 11.85
N VAL A 192 0.23 42.16 10.85
CA VAL A 192 0.69 41.88 9.46
C VAL A 192 2.22 41.74 9.41
N GLU A 193 2.94 42.63 10.07
CA GLU A 193 4.40 42.55 10.12
C GLU A 193 4.89 41.34 10.89
N GLN A 194 4.21 40.96 11.97
CA GLN A 194 4.52 39.74 12.69
C GLN A 194 4.34 38.49 11.81
N LEU A 195 3.26 38.42 11.04
CA LEU A 195 3.06 37.33 10.06
C LEU A 195 4.16 37.32 9.00
N ARG A 196 4.57 38.50 8.51
CA ARG A 196 5.67 38.63 7.53
C ARG A 196 6.98 38.05 8.08
N ILE A 197 7.36 38.42 9.29
CA ILE A 197 8.57 37.90 9.97
C ILE A 197 8.52 36.36 10.07
N VAL A 198 7.37 35.78 10.45
CA VAL A 198 7.20 34.33 10.58
C VAL A 198 7.31 33.65 9.22
N ILE A 199 6.67 34.19 8.18
CA ILE A 199 6.70 33.63 6.83
C ILE A 199 8.11 33.73 6.23
N ASP A 200 8.84 34.81 6.45
CA ASP A 200 10.23 34.94 6.04
C ASP A 200 11.13 33.89 6.73
N ALA A 201 10.89 33.60 8.01
CA ALA A 201 11.60 32.53 8.70
C ALA A 201 11.31 31.16 8.10
N VAL A 202 10.06 30.87 7.73
CA VAL A 202 9.67 29.65 7.01
C VAL A 202 10.37 29.58 5.65
N GLN A 203 10.38 30.67 4.89
CA GLN A 203 11.03 30.73 3.59
C GLN A 203 12.54 30.45 3.67
N ARG A 204 13.22 31.01 4.69
CA ARG A 204 14.65 30.73 4.95
C ARG A 204 14.87 29.24 5.28
N LEU A 205 14.03 28.66 6.13
CA LEU A 205 14.09 27.22 6.47
C LEU A 205 13.93 26.37 5.20
N ILE A 206 12.89 26.59 4.41
CA ILE A 206 12.60 25.77 3.22
C ILE A 206 13.71 25.91 2.18
N ARG A 207 14.26 27.11 1.95
CA ARG A 207 15.43 27.30 1.08
C ARG A 207 16.63 26.47 1.56
N ARG A 208 16.89 26.45 2.87
CA ARG A 208 17.96 25.63 3.46
C ARG A 208 17.73 24.15 3.25
N LEU A 209 16.51 23.67 3.47
CA LEU A 209 16.15 22.25 3.28
C LEU A 209 16.23 21.83 1.82
N ASN A 210 15.79 22.68 0.89
CA ASN A 210 15.85 22.41 -0.55
C ASN A 210 17.28 22.34 -1.10
N ALA A 211 18.26 22.89 -0.41
CA ALA A 211 19.67 22.75 -0.75
C ALA A 211 20.27 21.40 -0.30
N GLN A 212 19.58 20.65 0.54
CA GLN A 212 20.00 19.34 1.06
C GLN A 212 19.36 18.21 0.27
N LYS A 213 19.88 16.99 0.42
CA LYS A 213 19.35 15.77 -0.21
C LYS A 213 19.10 14.69 0.85
N LEU A 214 18.12 13.81 0.61
CA LEU A 214 17.99 12.61 1.46
C LEU A 214 19.27 11.76 1.39
N PRO A 215 19.66 11.15 2.51
CA PRO A 215 18.96 11.07 3.80
C PRO A 215 19.36 12.13 4.83
N ALA A 216 19.52 13.40 4.45
CA ALA A 216 19.86 14.45 5.41
C ALA A 216 18.82 14.53 6.57
N PRO A 217 19.25 14.51 7.84
CA PRO A 217 18.34 14.48 8.99
C PRO A 217 17.31 15.61 9.01
N GLU A 218 17.68 16.82 8.63
CA GLU A 218 16.76 17.96 8.57
C GLU A 218 15.65 17.79 7.51
N VAL A 219 15.96 17.17 6.35
CA VAL A 219 14.96 16.87 5.32
C VAL A 219 13.97 15.81 5.82
N ILE A 220 14.49 14.78 6.51
CA ILE A 220 13.67 13.76 7.17
C ILE A 220 12.79 14.43 8.24
N ALA A 221 13.37 15.30 9.08
CA ALA A 221 12.64 16.00 10.14
C ALA A 221 11.48 16.83 9.60
N GLY A 222 11.68 17.61 8.53
CA GLY A 222 10.62 18.41 7.91
C GLY A 222 9.49 17.56 7.35
N THR A 223 9.84 16.49 6.67
CA THR A 223 8.88 15.52 6.11
C THR A 223 8.05 14.88 7.23
N LEU A 224 8.68 14.38 8.27
CA LEU A 224 8.01 13.68 9.37
C LEU A 224 7.20 14.64 10.25
N LEU A 225 7.67 15.87 10.47
CA LEU A 225 6.98 16.87 11.28
C LEU A 225 5.65 17.30 10.64
N ARG A 226 5.68 17.63 9.33
CA ARG A 226 4.46 17.91 8.56
C ARG A 226 3.54 16.69 8.54
N GLY A 227 4.09 15.50 8.29
CA GLY A 227 3.31 14.26 8.25
C GLY A 227 2.65 13.92 9.58
N ALA A 228 3.31 14.17 10.71
CA ALA A 228 2.74 13.95 12.04
C ALA A 228 1.54 14.87 12.30
N LEU A 229 1.66 16.16 11.96
CA LEU A 229 0.57 17.12 12.07
C LEU A 229 -0.60 16.74 11.15
N MET A 230 -0.32 16.41 9.88
CA MET A 230 -1.36 16.01 8.92
C MET A 230 -2.08 14.73 9.34
N LEU A 231 -1.37 13.71 9.83
CA LEU A 231 -1.99 12.47 10.34
C LEU A 231 -2.93 12.76 11.52
N ALA A 232 -2.48 13.58 12.44
CA ALA A 232 -3.26 13.94 13.63
C ALA A 232 -4.50 14.77 13.27
N ASP A 233 -4.36 15.80 12.42
CA ASP A 233 -5.46 16.65 11.99
C ASP A 233 -6.47 15.91 11.12
N HIS A 234 -6.03 15.21 10.07
CA HIS A 234 -6.93 14.51 9.17
C HIS A 234 -7.73 13.42 9.89
N SER A 235 -7.09 12.64 10.80
CA SER A 235 -7.80 11.66 11.62
C SER A 235 -8.75 12.32 12.60
N GLY A 236 -8.33 13.39 13.28
CA GLY A 236 -9.18 14.20 14.15
C GLY A 236 -10.37 14.81 13.41
N SER A 237 -10.13 15.32 12.20
CA SER A 237 -11.17 15.84 11.31
C SER A 237 -12.17 14.80 10.84
N ALA A 238 -11.74 13.56 10.66
CA ALA A 238 -12.61 12.43 10.31
C ALA A 238 -13.32 11.80 11.52
N MET A 239 -13.05 12.26 12.74
CA MET A 239 -13.51 11.66 13.99
C MET A 239 -13.07 10.19 14.15
N GLU A 240 -11.90 9.86 13.65
CA GLU A 240 -11.30 8.53 13.76
C GLU A 240 -10.07 8.59 14.65
N ASP A 241 -10.02 7.68 15.64
CA ASP A 241 -8.88 7.55 16.53
C ASP A 241 -7.82 6.61 15.92
N LEU A 242 -6.55 6.98 16.03
CA LEU A 242 -5.45 6.14 15.65
C LEU A 242 -5.38 4.91 16.58
N ARG A 243 -5.43 3.69 16.01
CA ARG A 243 -5.55 2.44 16.77
C ARG A 243 -4.20 1.78 17.00
N ILE A 244 -4.11 1.01 18.06
CA ILE A 244 -2.99 0.11 18.37
C ILE A 244 -3.52 -1.31 18.53
N VAL A 245 -2.65 -2.31 18.31
CA VAL A 245 -2.94 -3.73 18.61
C VAL A 245 -1.97 -4.18 19.71
N PRO A 246 -2.40 -4.23 20.96
CA PRO A 246 -1.54 -4.66 22.08
C PRO A 246 -0.97 -6.07 21.89
N GLU A 247 -1.73 -6.96 21.26
CA GLU A 247 -1.35 -8.34 20.97
C GLU A 247 -0.12 -8.46 20.07
N LEU A 248 0.17 -7.45 19.24
CA LEU A 248 1.41 -7.41 18.47
C LEU A 248 2.67 -7.31 19.35
N LYS A 249 2.55 -6.91 20.61
CA LYS A 249 3.69 -6.83 21.55
C LYS A 249 3.82 -8.05 22.46
N ASP A 250 2.96 -9.03 22.33
CA ASP A 250 2.91 -10.21 23.19
C ASP A 250 2.98 -11.49 22.33
N LEU A 251 4.09 -12.20 22.41
CA LEU A 251 4.32 -13.43 21.65
C LEU A 251 3.34 -14.54 22.01
N ASP A 252 2.98 -14.68 23.28
CA ASP A 252 2.06 -15.73 23.73
C ASP A 252 0.64 -15.45 23.28
N GLN A 253 0.19 -14.20 23.39
CA GLN A 253 -1.08 -13.79 22.83
C GLN A 253 -1.11 -13.93 21.31
N MET A 254 -0.03 -13.56 20.61
CA MET A 254 0.03 -13.74 19.15
C MET A 254 -0.04 -15.21 18.77
N ARG A 255 0.70 -16.09 19.46
CA ARG A 255 0.65 -17.54 19.25
C ARG A 255 -0.77 -18.10 19.45
N SER A 256 -1.44 -17.69 20.52
CA SER A 256 -2.84 -18.05 20.79
C SER A 256 -3.80 -17.55 19.69
N ARG A 257 -3.69 -16.30 19.27
CA ARG A 257 -4.51 -15.73 18.18
C ARG A 257 -4.32 -16.46 16.85
N LEU A 258 -3.10 -16.90 16.57
CA LEU A 258 -2.79 -17.69 15.39
C LEU A 258 -3.22 -19.16 15.51
N MET A 259 -3.68 -19.60 16.69
CA MET A 259 -4.03 -21.01 17.02
C MET A 259 -2.84 -21.96 16.78
N LEU A 260 -1.65 -21.52 17.13
CA LEU A 260 -0.43 -22.30 17.03
C LEU A 260 -0.24 -23.16 18.29
N PRO A 261 0.44 -24.32 18.18
CA PRO A 261 0.79 -25.13 19.32
C PRO A 261 1.76 -24.41 20.26
N ASP A 262 2.05 -25.01 21.39
CA ASP A 262 3.11 -24.58 22.29
C ASP A 262 4.47 -24.59 21.58
N GLU A 263 5.46 -23.93 22.17
CA GLU A 263 6.76 -23.67 21.55
C GLU A 263 7.41 -24.93 21.00
N ASP A 264 7.30 -26.06 21.72
CA ASP A 264 7.85 -27.34 21.30
C ASP A 264 7.15 -27.95 20.06
N GLY A 265 5.88 -27.58 19.82
CA GLY A 265 5.11 -27.99 18.65
C GLY A 265 5.28 -27.10 17.42
N LEU A 266 5.97 -25.97 17.54
CA LEU A 266 6.26 -25.09 16.41
C LEU A 266 7.29 -25.72 15.47
N TRP A 267 7.17 -25.43 14.18
CA TRP A 267 8.23 -25.73 13.23
C TRP A 267 9.53 -25.00 13.59
N PRO A 268 10.72 -25.56 13.28
CA PRO A 268 12.00 -24.92 13.61
C PRO A 268 12.14 -23.50 13.06
N HIS A 269 11.67 -23.22 11.84
CA HIS A 269 11.68 -21.89 11.26
C HIS A 269 10.69 -20.91 11.93
N GLN A 270 9.59 -21.42 12.52
CA GLN A 270 8.67 -20.60 13.33
C GLN A 270 9.31 -20.21 14.67
N ARG A 271 9.96 -21.16 15.36
CA ARG A 271 10.71 -20.87 16.58
C ARG A 271 11.85 -19.86 16.34
N ALA A 272 12.60 -20.07 15.26
CA ALA A 272 13.66 -19.15 14.87
C ALA A 272 13.13 -17.73 14.58
N SER A 273 11.97 -17.61 13.92
CA SER A 273 11.31 -16.33 13.68
C SER A 273 10.84 -15.66 14.97
N ALA A 274 10.30 -16.40 15.91
CA ALA A 274 9.86 -15.91 17.22
C ALA A 274 11.03 -15.42 18.10
N ALA A 275 12.22 -16.01 17.96
CA ALA A 275 13.41 -15.65 18.73
C ALA A 275 14.21 -14.49 18.13
N LEU A 276 14.18 -14.28 16.80
CA LEU A 276 15.04 -13.36 16.10
C LEU A 276 14.67 -11.90 16.37
N ALA A 277 15.67 -11.10 16.78
CA ALA A 277 15.61 -9.64 16.77
C ALA A 277 16.33 -9.09 15.53
N GLY A 278 15.66 -8.25 14.74
CA GLY A 278 16.23 -7.61 13.55
C GLY A 278 15.60 -8.07 12.24
N ASN A 279 16.25 -7.71 11.13
CA ASN A 279 15.77 -8.04 9.78
C ASN A 279 16.01 -9.53 9.47
N ALA A 280 15.12 -10.12 8.65
CA ALA A 280 15.17 -11.53 8.32
C ALA A 280 14.90 -11.83 6.85
N ILE A 281 15.45 -12.95 6.36
CA ILE A 281 15.07 -13.63 5.13
C ILE A 281 14.57 -15.01 5.55
N LEU A 282 13.30 -15.31 5.32
CA LEU A 282 12.67 -16.59 5.62
C LEU A 282 12.46 -17.40 4.34
N THR A 283 13.09 -18.57 4.26
CA THR A 283 12.87 -19.53 3.17
C THR A 283 12.26 -20.82 3.75
N ALA A 284 11.02 -21.12 3.35
CA ALA A 284 10.31 -22.31 3.79
C ALA A 284 9.24 -22.75 2.78
N PRO A 285 8.90 -24.06 2.68
CA PRO A 285 7.97 -24.57 1.68
C PRO A 285 6.60 -23.89 1.71
N THR A 286 5.91 -23.93 0.58
CA THR A 286 4.52 -23.45 0.51
C THR A 286 3.61 -24.30 1.39
N GLY A 287 2.91 -23.63 2.32
CA GLY A 287 2.03 -24.29 3.29
C GLY A 287 2.68 -24.67 4.62
N SER A 288 3.97 -24.35 4.84
CA SER A 288 4.69 -24.65 6.09
C SER A 288 4.46 -23.60 7.20
N GLY A 289 3.56 -22.65 7.03
CA GLY A 289 3.28 -21.64 8.04
C GLY A 289 4.19 -20.40 8.00
N LYS A 290 4.66 -20.00 6.80
CA LYS A 290 5.43 -18.76 6.62
C LYS A 290 4.73 -17.51 7.17
N THR A 291 3.42 -17.40 6.95
CA THR A 291 2.63 -16.27 7.46
C THR A 291 2.67 -16.23 8.99
N GLU A 292 2.50 -17.39 9.64
CA GLU A 292 2.59 -17.52 11.09
C GLU A 292 4.00 -17.15 11.59
N SER A 293 5.05 -17.62 10.91
CA SER A 293 6.44 -17.24 11.20
C SER A 293 6.64 -15.73 11.16
N ALA A 294 6.12 -15.06 10.13
CA ALA A 294 6.23 -13.61 10.00
C ALA A 294 5.47 -12.86 11.09
N MET A 295 4.32 -13.35 11.51
CA MET A 295 3.55 -12.75 12.61
C MET A 295 4.24 -12.93 13.96
N LEU A 296 4.87 -14.09 14.21
CA LEU A 296 5.70 -14.34 15.40
C LEU A 296 6.95 -13.42 15.40
N TRP A 297 7.61 -13.30 14.23
CA TRP A 297 8.71 -12.34 14.07
C TRP A 297 8.24 -10.91 14.35
N ALA A 298 7.09 -10.48 13.80
CA ALA A 298 6.55 -9.15 14.02
C ALA A 298 6.27 -8.89 15.52
N ALA A 299 5.69 -9.86 16.21
CA ALA A 299 5.45 -9.77 17.65
C ALA A 299 6.77 -9.66 18.44
N ARG A 300 7.81 -10.41 18.04
CA ARG A 300 9.14 -10.30 18.64
C ARG A 300 9.77 -8.93 18.44
N GLN A 301 9.64 -8.33 17.23
CA GLN A 301 10.13 -6.97 16.99
C GLN A 301 9.36 -5.93 17.82
N ALA A 302 8.03 -6.03 17.83
CA ALA A 302 7.18 -5.10 18.55
C ALA A 302 7.40 -5.16 20.07
N SER A 303 7.61 -6.35 20.65
CA SER A 303 7.92 -6.51 22.08
C SER A 303 9.24 -5.84 22.50
N ALA A 304 10.19 -5.74 21.58
CA ALA A 304 11.49 -5.09 21.81
C ALA A 304 11.47 -3.57 21.54
N THR A 305 10.32 -2.99 21.18
CA THR A 305 10.15 -1.57 20.87
C THR A 305 9.33 -0.89 21.95
N GLU A 306 9.67 0.34 22.36
CA GLU A 306 8.90 1.09 23.36
C GLU A 306 7.49 1.41 22.89
N GLY A 307 7.34 1.78 21.61
CA GLY A 307 6.05 2.12 21.00
C GLY A 307 5.25 0.90 20.50
N HIS A 308 4.20 1.19 19.73
CA HIS A 308 3.34 0.19 19.06
C HIS A 308 3.53 0.30 17.54
N PRO A 309 4.56 -0.35 16.96
CA PRO A 309 4.87 -0.22 15.54
C PRO A 309 3.70 -0.69 14.66
N VAL A 310 3.53 -0.03 13.53
CA VAL A 310 2.56 -0.42 12.50
C VAL A 310 3.12 -1.62 11.73
N LEU A 311 2.27 -2.57 11.39
CA LEU A 311 2.62 -3.72 10.57
C LEU A 311 2.12 -3.53 9.13
N PHE A 312 3.02 -3.58 8.15
CA PHE A 312 2.72 -3.66 6.74
C PHE A 312 2.92 -5.09 6.25
N TYR A 313 1.86 -5.71 5.76
CA TYR A 313 1.92 -6.99 5.06
C TYR A 313 1.82 -6.73 3.56
N LEU A 314 2.94 -6.91 2.84
CA LEU A 314 3.10 -6.51 1.46
C LEU A 314 3.06 -7.72 0.53
N LEU A 315 2.14 -7.68 -0.43
CA LEU A 315 1.93 -8.72 -1.43
C LEU A 315 1.91 -8.14 -2.85
N PRO A 316 2.40 -8.89 -3.86
CA PRO A 316 2.49 -8.39 -5.23
C PRO A 316 1.14 -8.22 -5.93
N TYR A 317 0.12 -9.00 -5.55
CA TYR A 317 -1.13 -9.09 -6.30
C TYR A 317 -2.37 -8.79 -5.46
N GLN A 318 -3.33 -8.09 -6.06
CA GLN A 318 -4.57 -7.65 -5.39
C GLN A 318 -5.43 -8.80 -4.83
N ALA A 319 -5.52 -9.92 -5.56
CA ALA A 319 -6.32 -11.05 -5.10
C ALA A 319 -5.75 -11.70 -3.82
N SER A 320 -4.40 -11.77 -3.69
CA SER A 320 -3.73 -12.23 -2.46
C SER A 320 -4.00 -11.33 -1.27
N LEU A 321 -4.11 -10.02 -1.54
CA LEU A 321 -4.33 -9.02 -0.49
C LEU A 321 -5.70 -9.22 0.18
N ASN A 322 -6.74 -9.48 -0.60
CA ASN A 322 -8.09 -9.71 -0.06
C ASN A 322 -8.12 -10.92 0.87
N ALA A 323 -7.56 -12.05 0.41
CA ALA A 323 -7.50 -13.27 1.21
C ALA A 323 -6.64 -13.10 2.48
N MET A 324 -5.52 -12.37 2.38
CA MET A 324 -4.67 -12.10 3.53
C MET A 324 -5.31 -11.11 4.51
N GLN A 325 -6.01 -10.10 4.02
CA GLN A 325 -6.78 -9.18 4.87
C GLN A 325 -7.84 -9.92 5.68
N ASP A 326 -8.63 -10.81 5.03
CA ASP A 326 -9.64 -11.60 5.73
C ASP A 326 -9.00 -12.52 6.78
N ARG A 327 -7.88 -13.20 6.44
CA ARG A 327 -7.13 -14.07 7.35
C ARG A 327 -6.60 -13.32 8.58
N LEU A 328 -5.97 -12.15 8.39
CA LEU A 328 -5.44 -11.35 9.49
C LEU A 328 -6.56 -10.68 10.29
N ALA A 329 -7.65 -10.24 9.63
CA ALA A 329 -8.82 -9.65 10.28
C ALA A 329 -9.55 -10.66 11.19
N GLU A 330 -9.59 -11.94 10.80
CA GLU A 330 -10.11 -13.03 11.65
C GLU A 330 -9.29 -13.18 12.94
N LYS A 331 -7.95 -13.07 12.84
CA LYS A 331 -7.04 -13.29 13.98
C LYS A 331 -6.88 -12.05 14.86
N LEU A 332 -6.80 -10.87 14.27
CA LEU A 332 -6.45 -9.62 14.97
C LEU A 332 -7.64 -8.66 15.17
N GLY A 333 -8.80 -9.02 14.65
CA GLY A 333 -9.98 -8.15 14.66
C GLY A 333 -10.08 -7.28 13.40
N ARG A 334 -11.25 -7.27 12.79
CA ARG A 334 -11.52 -6.58 11.51
C ARG A 334 -11.23 -5.06 11.57
N SER A 335 -11.49 -4.42 12.69
CA SER A 335 -11.22 -2.99 12.90
C SER A 335 -9.73 -2.63 12.91
N ASN A 336 -8.84 -3.59 13.13
CA ASN A 336 -7.41 -3.38 13.24
C ASN A 336 -6.66 -3.64 11.94
N VAL A 337 -7.31 -4.23 10.94
CA VAL A 337 -6.69 -4.65 9.68
C VAL A 337 -7.34 -3.92 8.51
N THR A 338 -6.56 -3.19 7.73
CA THR A 338 -7.06 -2.48 6.55
C THR A 338 -6.44 -2.99 5.27
N LEU A 339 -7.20 -2.88 4.19
CA LEU A 339 -6.80 -3.21 2.84
C LEU A 339 -6.45 -1.94 2.06
N GLN A 340 -5.27 -1.90 1.44
CA GLN A 340 -4.80 -0.74 0.68
C GLN A 340 -4.33 -1.15 -0.72
N HIS A 341 -5.20 -1.01 -1.71
CA HIS A 341 -4.87 -1.10 -3.13
C HIS A 341 -5.87 -0.27 -3.96
N SER A 342 -5.63 -0.10 -5.26
CA SER A 342 -6.44 0.76 -6.14
C SER A 342 -7.93 0.42 -6.15
N ARG A 343 -8.30 -0.85 -6.02
CA ARG A 343 -9.70 -1.34 -6.03
C ARG A 343 -10.26 -1.67 -4.64
N ALA A 344 -9.58 -1.31 -3.56
CA ALA A 344 -10.02 -1.65 -2.20
C ALA A 344 -11.46 -1.18 -1.90
N LEU A 345 -11.84 0.01 -2.36
CA LEU A 345 -13.18 0.55 -2.17
C LEU A 345 -14.28 -0.34 -2.79
N GLN A 346 -14.04 -0.87 -3.99
CA GLN A 346 -14.98 -1.74 -4.67
C GLN A 346 -15.14 -3.08 -3.96
N VAL A 347 -14.02 -3.65 -3.50
CA VAL A 347 -14.01 -4.91 -2.74
C VAL A 347 -14.78 -4.75 -1.43
N LEU A 348 -14.51 -3.69 -0.68
CA LEU A 348 -15.19 -3.37 0.58
C LEU A 348 -16.70 -3.16 0.36
N TYR A 349 -17.07 -2.40 -0.67
CA TYR A 349 -18.47 -2.15 -0.98
C TYR A 349 -19.23 -3.45 -1.31
N ARG A 350 -18.64 -4.37 -2.09
CA ARG A 350 -19.23 -5.67 -2.35
C ARG A 350 -19.38 -6.54 -1.10
N GLN A 351 -18.32 -6.63 -0.29
CA GLN A 351 -18.37 -7.39 0.96
C GLN A 351 -19.46 -6.88 1.91
N LEU A 352 -19.78 -5.58 1.85
CA LEU A 352 -20.85 -4.99 2.63
C LEU A 352 -22.23 -5.30 2.04
N LEU A 353 -22.39 -5.22 0.72
CA LEU A 353 -23.62 -5.61 0.03
C LEU A 353 -23.98 -7.08 0.21
N ASP A 354 -22.96 -7.97 0.27
CA ASP A 354 -23.17 -9.40 0.55
C ASP A 354 -23.73 -9.65 1.96
N LYS A 355 -23.54 -8.71 2.90
CA LYS A 355 -23.99 -8.81 4.29
C LYS A 355 -25.28 -8.05 4.57
N ASP A 356 -25.43 -6.88 3.98
CA ASP A 356 -26.60 -6.02 4.11
C ASP A 356 -26.93 -5.43 2.74
N PRO A 357 -28.10 -5.76 2.16
CA PRO A 357 -28.46 -5.37 0.80
C PRO A 357 -28.85 -3.88 0.63
N ASP A 358 -28.71 -3.01 1.65
CA ASP A 358 -28.89 -1.57 1.46
C ASP A 358 -27.69 -0.91 0.78
N PRO A 359 -27.78 -0.55 -0.53
CA PRO A 359 -26.67 0.02 -1.28
C PRO A 359 -26.17 1.36 -0.72
N ARG A 360 -27.05 2.16 -0.09
CA ARG A 360 -26.70 3.49 0.43
C ARG A 360 -25.85 3.38 1.68
N GLU A 361 -26.24 2.54 2.62
CA GLU A 361 -25.46 2.31 3.85
C GLU A 361 -24.16 1.54 3.55
N ALA A 362 -24.18 0.57 2.66
CA ALA A 362 -22.98 -0.11 2.19
C ALA A 362 -21.98 0.88 1.53
N GLN A 363 -22.47 1.80 0.67
CA GLN A 363 -21.63 2.80 0.03
C GLN A 363 -21.01 3.78 1.05
N LYS A 364 -21.80 4.26 1.98
CA LYS A 364 -21.34 5.16 3.05
C LYS A 364 -20.28 4.49 3.92
N THR A 365 -20.50 3.26 4.32
CA THR A 365 -19.56 2.46 5.11
C THR A 365 -18.29 2.16 4.33
N ALA A 366 -18.38 1.75 3.06
CA ALA A 366 -17.19 1.50 2.22
C ALA A 366 -16.34 2.77 2.04
N ARG A 367 -16.97 3.92 1.79
CA ARG A 367 -16.27 5.21 1.72
C ARG A 367 -15.59 5.58 3.03
N ARG A 368 -16.26 5.34 4.17
CA ARG A 368 -15.67 5.56 5.50
C ARG A 368 -14.45 4.67 5.71
N GLU A 369 -14.54 3.36 5.44
CA GLU A 369 -13.41 2.44 5.58
C GLU A 369 -12.24 2.79 4.66
N ARG A 370 -12.51 3.23 3.41
CA ARG A 370 -11.47 3.74 2.52
C ARG A 370 -10.80 5.00 3.09
N ASN A 371 -11.57 5.93 3.64
CA ASN A 371 -11.02 7.13 4.26
C ASN A 371 -10.16 6.76 5.46
N VAL A 372 -10.61 5.84 6.32
CA VAL A 372 -9.83 5.27 7.44
C VAL A 372 -8.51 4.67 6.93
N ALA A 373 -8.54 3.94 5.82
CA ALA A 373 -7.34 3.39 5.20
C ALA A 373 -6.38 4.49 4.71
N SER A 374 -6.91 5.53 4.05
CA SER A 374 -6.11 6.67 3.57
C SER A 374 -5.53 7.50 4.71
N LEU A 375 -6.25 7.62 5.81
CA LEU A 375 -5.82 8.29 7.05
C LEU A 375 -4.80 7.49 7.86
N GLN A 376 -4.46 6.29 7.43
CA GLN A 376 -3.48 5.42 8.10
C GLN A 376 -3.81 5.12 9.58
N VAL A 377 -5.09 5.07 9.91
CA VAL A 377 -5.61 4.89 11.27
C VAL A 377 -5.29 3.50 11.82
N THR A 378 -5.36 2.46 10.98
CA THR A 378 -5.21 1.07 11.41
C THR A 378 -3.76 0.65 11.63
N PRO A 379 -3.50 -0.20 12.63
CA PRO A 379 -2.14 -0.65 12.95
C PRO A 379 -1.63 -1.78 12.05
N VAL A 380 -2.51 -2.53 11.37
CA VAL A 380 -2.13 -3.59 10.43
C VAL A 380 -2.64 -3.23 9.04
N ARG A 381 -1.74 -3.19 8.07
CA ARG A 381 -2.04 -2.76 6.69
C ARG A 381 -1.63 -3.83 5.70
N VAL A 382 -2.60 -4.42 5.05
CA VAL A 382 -2.39 -5.35 3.94
C VAL A 382 -2.42 -4.55 2.65
N SER A 383 -1.28 -4.46 1.96
CA SER A 383 -1.17 -3.56 0.81
C SER A 383 -0.23 -4.08 -0.28
N THR A 384 -0.32 -3.48 -1.46
CA THR A 384 0.75 -3.60 -2.44
C THR A 384 1.91 -2.68 -2.08
N PRO A 385 3.16 -3.01 -2.47
CA PRO A 385 4.30 -2.12 -2.32
C PRO A 385 4.09 -0.73 -2.91
N TYR A 386 3.29 -0.63 -3.97
CA TYR A 386 2.98 0.62 -4.67
C TYR A 386 2.39 1.71 -3.75
N GLN A 387 1.72 1.33 -2.66
CA GLN A 387 1.20 2.31 -1.70
C GLN A 387 2.33 3.03 -0.94
N LEU A 388 3.42 2.33 -0.64
CA LEU A 388 4.63 2.93 -0.05
C LEU A 388 5.40 3.77 -1.08
N LEU A 389 5.44 3.32 -2.35
CA LEU A 389 6.11 4.03 -3.42
C LEU A 389 5.52 5.42 -3.69
N LYS A 390 4.23 5.65 -3.41
CA LYS A 390 3.64 7.00 -3.44
C LYS A 390 4.41 7.98 -2.55
N GLY A 391 4.94 7.50 -1.42
CA GLY A 391 5.83 8.27 -0.57
C GLY A 391 7.14 8.62 -1.29
N ALA A 392 7.79 7.62 -1.90
CA ALA A 392 9.07 7.77 -2.57
C ALA A 392 9.00 8.71 -3.81
N PHE A 393 7.88 8.69 -4.53
CA PHE A 393 7.64 9.57 -5.66
C PHE A 393 7.02 10.93 -5.27
N GLN A 394 6.99 11.27 -3.99
CA GLN A 394 6.51 12.55 -3.46
C GLN A 394 5.10 12.95 -3.94
N LEU A 395 4.19 11.98 -4.06
CA LEU A 395 2.81 12.26 -4.35
C LEU A 395 2.20 13.09 -3.22
N ARG A 396 1.15 13.82 -3.53
CA ARG A 396 0.49 14.66 -2.53
C ARG A 396 0.14 13.88 -1.26
N GLY A 397 0.60 14.37 -0.09
CA GLY A 397 0.45 13.72 1.21
C GLY A 397 1.49 12.63 1.49
N HIS A 398 2.58 12.59 0.74
CA HIS A 398 3.68 11.64 0.93
C HIS A 398 4.26 11.67 2.35
N GLU A 399 4.24 12.83 3.01
CA GLU A 399 4.72 12.99 4.37
C GLU A 399 3.91 12.13 5.38
N MET A 400 2.60 12.01 5.17
CA MET A 400 1.76 11.11 5.98
C MET A 400 2.17 9.64 5.79
N ILE A 401 2.52 9.25 4.56
CA ILE A 401 2.95 7.89 4.24
C ILE A 401 4.26 7.59 4.97
N TRP A 402 5.24 8.48 4.89
CA TRP A 402 6.53 8.32 5.55
C TRP A 402 6.41 8.30 7.07
N THR A 403 5.64 9.21 7.65
CA THR A 403 5.41 9.25 9.10
C THR A 403 4.67 8.00 9.58
N GLY A 404 3.68 7.52 8.82
CA GLY A 404 2.95 6.30 9.14
C GLY A 404 3.76 5.01 8.92
N ALA A 405 4.89 5.09 8.21
CA ALA A 405 5.80 3.97 7.96
C ALA A 405 7.10 4.04 8.80
N ALA A 406 7.33 5.14 9.51
CA ALA A 406 8.50 5.29 10.37
C ALA A 406 8.45 4.30 11.55
N GLY A 407 9.53 3.57 11.76
CA GLY A 407 9.63 2.51 12.78
C GLY A 407 8.72 1.30 12.52
N ALA A 408 8.07 1.20 11.36
CA ALA A 408 7.13 0.13 11.05
C ALA A 408 7.81 -1.22 10.81
N LEU A 409 6.99 -2.27 10.91
CA LEU A 409 7.37 -3.65 10.60
C LEU A 409 6.85 -3.99 9.20
N PHE A 410 7.71 -4.54 8.36
CA PHE A 410 7.39 -4.91 6.99
C PHE A 410 7.50 -6.42 6.80
N VAL A 411 6.44 -7.04 6.38
CA VAL A 411 6.41 -8.43 5.89
C VAL A 411 6.30 -8.35 4.37
N LEU A 412 7.31 -8.81 3.67
CA LEU A 412 7.32 -8.84 2.21
C LEU A 412 7.27 -10.29 1.73
N ASP A 413 6.14 -10.68 1.16
CA ASP A 413 5.90 -12.03 0.66
C ASP A 413 6.14 -12.12 -0.85
N GLU A 414 6.74 -13.23 -1.30
CA GLU A 414 6.99 -13.57 -2.70
C GLU A 414 7.77 -12.50 -3.49
N ILE A 415 8.88 -12.00 -2.93
CA ILE A 415 9.70 -10.92 -3.52
C ILE A 415 10.21 -11.23 -4.94
N HIS A 416 10.41 -12.51 -5.28
CA HIS A 416 10.96 -12.96 -6.56
C HIS A 416 10.00 -12.74 -7.75
N VAL A 417 8.73 -12.41 -7.49
CA VAL A 417 7.72 -12.23 -8.54
C VAL A 417 7.83 -10.88 -9.25
N TYR A 418 8.53 -9.91 -8.64
CA TYR A 418 8.63 -8.57 -9.21
C TYR A 418 9.63 -8.52 -10.38
N GLU A 419 9.24 -7.80 -11.43
CA GLU A 419 10.14 -7.41 -12.51
C GLU A 419 11.33 -6.61 -11.96
N ILE A 420 12.53 -6.79 -12.54
CA ILE A 420 13.79 -6.24 -12.01
C ILE A 420 13.73 -4.73 -11.76
N GLN A 421 13.16 -3.96 -12.68
CA GLN A 421 13.07 -2.49 -12.52
C GLN A 421 12.18 -2.12 -11.33
N ARG A 422 11.01 -2.74 -11.21
CA ARG A 422 10.08 -2.52 -10.08
C ARG A 422 10.67 -3.01 -8.77
N LEU A 423 11.36 -4.13 -8.80
CA LEU A 423 12.07 -4.66 -7.65
C LEU A 423 13.16 -3.70 -7.17
N ALA A 424 13.94 -3.10 -8.08
CA ALA A 424 14.98 -2.13 -7.75
C ALA A 424 14.40 -0.91 -7.02
N ILE A 425 13.33 -0.31 -7.57
CA ILE A 425 12.63 0.83 -6.98
C ILE A 425 12.13 0.48 -5.58
N PHE A 426 11.55 -0.71 -5.45
CA PHE A 426 10.99 -1.16 -4.19
C PHE A 426 12.07 -1.43 -3.13
N LEU A 427 13.17 -2.10 -3.50
CA LEU A 427 14.29 -2.35 -2.61
C LEU A 427 14.99 -1.07 -2.15
N ALA A 428 15.16 -0.09 -3.04
CA ALA A 428 15.68 1.24 -2.68
C ALA A 428 14.78 1.92 -1.63
N THR A 429 13.47 1.86 -1.83
CA THR A 429 12.48 2.41 -0.88
C THR A 429 12.56 1.71 0.48
N LEU A 430 12.67 0.37 0.49
CA LEU A 430 12.81 -0.40 1.73
C LEU A 430 14.13 -0.10 2.45
N ARG A 431 15.23 0.08 1.71
CA ARG A 431 16.51 0.50 2.30
C ARG A 431 16.36 1.84 3.02
N TYR A 432 15.65 2.80 2.42
CA TYR A 432 15.38 4.09 3.05
C TYR A 432 14.50 3.92 4.31
N LEU A 433 13.41 3.15 4.22
CA LEU A 433 12.51 2.88 5.35
C LEU A 433 13.20 2.18 6.53
N CYS A 434 14.04 1.19 6.25
CA CYS A 434 14.76 0.44 7.29
C CYS A 434 15.99 1.21 7.81
N GLY A 435 16.76 1.83 6.90
CA GLY A 435 18.00 2.51 7.24
C GLY A 435 17.81 3.88 7.87
N SER A 436 16.92 4.70 7.29
CA SER A 436 16.72 6.09 7.73
C SER A 436 15.50 6.28 8.62
N LEU A 437 14.45 5.51 8.44
CA LEU A 437 13.21 5.64 9.22
C LEU A 437 13.02 4.52 10.26
N GLY A 438 14.07 3.73 10.55
CA GLY A 438 14.10 2.77 11.65
C GLY A 438 13.17 1.57 11.53
N GLY A 439 12.61 1.30 10.34
CA GLY A 439 11.78 0.14 10.07
C GLY A 439 12.55 -1.18 10.16
N ARG A 440 11.83 -2.29 10.29
CA ARG A 440 12.38 -3.64 10.24
C ARG A 440 11.59 -4.49 9.25
N ILE A 441 12.26 -5.45 8.60
CA ILE A 441 11.66 -6.25 7.53
C ILE A 441 11.97 -7.72 7.66
N ILE A 442 10.99 -8.54 7.31
CA ILE A 442 11.14 -9.95 6.97
C ILE A 442 10.73 -10.19 5.52
N PHE A 443 11.66 -10.70 4.72
CA PHE A 443 11.38 -11.21 3.38
C PHE A 443 10.98 -12.67 3.48
N MET A 444 9.93 -13.06 2.78
CA MET A 444 9.46 -14.44 2.76
C MET A 444 9.37 -14.96 1.33
N SER A 445 9.84 -16.18 1.13
CA SER A 445 9.64 -16.91 -0.12
C SER A 445 9.67 -18.42 0.12
N ALA A 446 9.12 -19.20 -0.80
CA ALA A 446 9.34 -20.65 -0.81
C ALA A 446 10.79 -20.95 -1.24
N THR A 447 11.29 -20.20 -2.19
CA THR A 447 12.64 -20.31 -2.75
C THR A 447 13.18 -18.93 -3.06
N LEU A 448 14.46 -18.71 -2.88
CA LEU A 448 15.10 -17.42 -3.16
C LEU A 448 16.47 -17.64 -3.82
N PRO A 449 16.67 -17.21 -5.08
CA PRO A 449 17.94 -17.36 -5.76
C PRO A 449 19.10 -16.72 -5.01
N ALA A 450 20.27 -17.33 -5.02
CA ALA A 450 21.45 -16.88 -4.26
C ALA A 450 21.86 -15.44 -4.61
N HIS A 451 21.74 -15.01 -5.88
CA HIS A 451 22.05 -13.64 -6.30
C HIS A 451 21.14 -12.62 -5.63
N LEU A 452 19.85 -12.92 -5.48
CA LEU A 452 18.91 -12.04 -4.80
C LEU A 452 19.17 -12.02 -3.27
N THR A 453 19.42 -13.19 -2.69
CA THR A 453 19.85 -13.28 -1.27
C THR A 453 21.08 -12.43 -0.99
N GLY A 454 22.08 -12.44 -1.89
CA GLY A 454 23.26 -11.58 -1.78
C GLY A 454 22.93 -10.09 -1.77
N ILE A 455 22.08 -9.66 -2.69
CA ILE A 455 21.62 -8.26 -2.77
C ILE A 455 20.88 -7.84 -1.49
N LEU A 456 19.99 -8.69 -0.95
CA LEU A 456 19.27 -8.38 0.28
C LEU A 456 20.23 -8.25 1.49
N LYS A 457 21.28 -9.06 1.56
CA LYS A 457 22.31 -8.95 2.58
C LYS A 457 23.15 -7.66 2.45
N ASP A 458 23.48 -7.27 1.21
CA ASP A 458 24.18 -6.00 0.95
C ASP A 458 23.31 -4.78 1.30
N LEU A 459 22.01 -4.88 1.01
CA LEU A 459 21.03 -3.82 1.22
C LEU A 459 20.75 -3.54 2.70
N LEU A 460 20.69 -4.62 3.50
CA LEU A 460 20.33 -4.59 4.92
C LEU A 460 21.40 -5.34 5.74
N PRO A 461 22.48 -4.66 6.11
CA PRO A 461 23.54 -5.27 6.92
C PRO A 461 22.98 -5.94 8.18
N GLY A 462 23.43 -7.16 8.47
CA GLY A 462 22.98 -7.92 9.64
C GLY A 462 21.63 -8.65 9.45
N VAL A 463 21.07 -8.69 8.23
CA VAL A 463 19.88 -9.50 7.97
C VAL A 463 20.18 -10.99 8.22
N ALA A 464 19.36 -11.64 9.05
CA ALA A 464 19.50 -13.06 9.38
C ALA A 464 18.75 -13.95 8.38
N ALA A 465 19.35 -15.08 8.02
CA ALA A 465 18.66 -16.10 7.21
C ALA A 465 17.98 -17.13 8.14
N ILE A 466 16.71 -17.37 7.91
CA ILE A 466 15.92 -18.41 8.55
C ILE A 466 15.48 -19.38 7.44
N ALA A 467 15.78 -20.66 7.58
CA ALA A 467 15.36 -21.69 6.63
C ALA A 467 14.63 -22.81 7.34
N ALA A 468 13.72 -23.47 6.63
CA ALA A 468 13.19 -24.74 7.09
C ALA A 468 14.31 -25.78 7.15
N ASP A 469 14.29 -26.65 8.15
CA ASP A 469 15.25 -27.74 8.26
C ASP A 469 14.92 -28.91 7.34
N VAL A 470 15.84 -29.84 7.18
CA VAL A 470 15.71 -30.99 6.28
C VAL A 470 14.48 -31.83 6.62
N ALA A 471 14.19 -32.03 7.90
CA ALA A 471 13.02 -32.82 8.34
C ALA A 471 11.72 -32.16 7.90
N THR A 472 11.62 -30.81 8.07
CA THR A 472 10.48 -30.05 7.57
C THR A 472 10.38 -30.14 6.04
N LEU A 473 11.50 -29.98 5.30
CA LEU A 473 11.52 -30.07 3.84
C LEU A 473 11.01 -31.42 3.35
N ASP A 474 11.44 -32.52 3.96
CA ASP A 474 11.01 -33.87 3.60
C ASP A 474 9.51 -34.10 3.75
N GLU A 475 8.88 -33.49 4.78
CA GLU A 475 7.41 -33.56 4.95
C GLU A 475 6.63 -32.86 3.83
N PHE A 476 7.25 -31.91 3.14
CA PHE A 476 6.62 -31.17 2.05
C PHE A 476 6.97 -31.73 0.65
N CYS A 477 7.79 -32.78 0.55
CA CYS A 477 8.06 -33.51 -0.70
C CYS A 477 6.80 -34.27 -1.15
N ARG A 478 6.01 -33.69 -2.04
CA ARG A 478 4.67 -34.19 -2.42
C ARG A 478 4.40 -34.26 -3.92
N HIS A 479 5.41 -33.96 -4.76
CA HIS A 479 5.26 -33.90 -6.21
C HIS A 479 6.14 -34.94 -6.92
N GLU A 480 5.55 -35.72 -7.85
CA GLU A 480 6.27 -36.52 -8.83
C GLU A 480 6.34 -35.73 -10.13
N VAL A 481 7.54 -35.41 -10.55
CA VAL A 481 7.75 -34.59 -11.77
C VAL A 481 7.76 -35.50 -12.99
N ARG A 482 7.07 -35.07 -14.06
CA ARG A 482 7.15 -35.66 -15.38
C ARG A 482 7.46 -34.58 -16.40
N VAL A 483 8.54 -34.74 -17.15
CA VAL A 483 8.91 -33.87 -18.25
C VAL A 483 8.41 -34.52 -19.52
N LEU A 484 7.50 -33.87 -20.23
CA LEU A 484 6.87 -34.39 -21.46
C LEU A 484 7.57 -33.76 -22.68
N GLU A 485 8.05 -34.60 -23.60
CA GLU A 485 8.74 -34.17 -24.84
C GLU A 485 7.72 -33.73 -25.93
N CYS A 486 6.84 -32.79 -25.60
CA CYS A 486 5.72 -32.34 -26.43
C CYS A 486 5.29 -30.92 -26.09
N GLU A 487 4.32 -30.36 -26.81
CA GLU A 487 3.60 -29.13 -26.49
C GLU A 487 2.33 -29.43 -25.72
N LEU A 488 1.89 -28.45 -24.87
CA LEU A 488 0.66 -28.54 -24.11
C LEU A 488 -0.60 -28.66 -25.01
N THR A 489 -0.52 -28.19 -26.25
CA THR A 489 -1.59 -28.25 -27.27
C THR A 489 -1.63 -29.53 -28.04
N ASP A 490 -0.69 -30.45 -27.86
CA ASP A 490 -0.67 -31.71 -28.60
C ASP A 490 -1.86 -32.61 -28.24
N GLY A 491 -2.44 -33.28 -29.27
CA GLY A 491 -3.62 -34.10 -29.09
C GLY A 491 -3.54 -35.13 -27.96
N PRO A 492 -2.44 -35.93 -27.88
CA PRO A 492 -2.28 -36.88 -26.78
C PRO A 492 -2.25 -36.26 -25.39
N VAL A 493 -1.74 -35.00 -25.23
CA VAL A 493 -1.72 -34.31 -23.93
C VAL A 493 -3.13 -33.87 -23.58
N LEU A 494 -3.86 -33.26 -24.55
CA LEU A 494 -5.25 -32.85 -24.30
C LEU A 494 -6.14 -34.06 -23.99
N GLN A 495 -5.90 -35.23 -24.61
CA GLN A 495 -6.62 -36.44 -24.27
C GLN A 495 -6.30 -36.92 -22.85
N ALA A 496 -5.03 -36.91 -22.45
CA ALA A 496 -4.64 -37.28 -21.07
C ALA A 496 -5.28 -36.35 -20.01
N ILE A 497 -5.36 -35.05 -20.27
CA ILE A 497 -6.07 -34.07 -19.43
C ILE A 497 -7.56 -34.46 -19.27
N CYS A 498 -8.21 -34.81 -20.39
CA CYS A 498 -9.61 -35.22 -20.36
C CYS A 498 -9.79 -36.57 -19.64
N ASP A 499 -8.90 -37.52 -19.85
CA ASP A 499 -8.95 -38.85 -19.22
C ASP A 499 -8.79 -38.77 -17.70
N ASP A 500 -7.85 -37.93 -17.22
CA ASP A 500 -7.67 -37.66 -15.78
C ASP A 500 -8.94 -37.05 -15.17
N ALA A 501 -9.54 -36.06 -15.85
CA ALA A 501 -10.79 -35.46 -15.39
C ALA A 501 -11.95 -36.47 -15.40
N ASN A 502 -12.07 -37.29 -16.46
CA ASN A 502 -13.10 -38.35 -16.54
C ASN A 502 -12.96 -39.40 -15.44
N GLN A 503 -11.75 -39.61 -14.91
CA GLN A 503 -11.50 -40.44 -13.73
C GLN A 503 -11.85 -39.75 -12.39
N GLY A 504 -12.41 -38.53 -12.45
CA GLY A 504 -12.86 -37.78 -11.28
C GLY A 504 -11.77 -36.91 -10.66
N MET A 505 -10.62 -36.72 -11.33
CA MET A 505 -9.54 -35.84 -10.83
C MET A 505 -9.85 -34.36 -11.09
N ALA A 506 -9.36 -33.50 -10.20
CA ALA A 506 -9.29 -32.07 -10.45
C ALA A 506 -7.96 -31.77 -11.16
N VAL A 507 -8.06 -31.30 -12.39
CA VAL A 507 -6.91 -31.08 -13.28
C VAL A 507 -6.64 -29.58 -13.40
N LEU A 508 -5.39 -29.17 -13.15
CA LEU A 508 -4.91 -27.82 -13.40
C LEU A 508 -4.08 -27.79 -14.70
N VAL A 509 -4.49 -26.93 -15.62
CA VAL A 509 -3.76 -26.70 -16.88
C VAL A 509 -3.26 -25.27 -16.89
N VAL A 510 -1.94 -25.05 -17.02
CA VAL A 510 -1.36 -23.70 -17.00
C VAL A 510 -0.66 -23.38 -18.30
N ALA A 511 -1.26 -22.44 -19.05
CA ALA A 511 -0.71 -21.92 -20.29
C ALA A 511 0.08 -20.61 -20.06
N THR A 512 1.09 -20.34 -20.88
CA THR A 512 1.93 -19.14 -20.76
C THR A 512 1.24 -17.85 -21.20
N THR A 513 0.28 -17.93 -22.16
CA THR A 513 -0.43 -16.76 -22.69
C THR A 513 -1.94 -16.91 -22.59
N VAL A 514 -2.66 -15.77 -22.57
CA VAL A 514 -4.13 -15.78 -22.54
C VAL A 514 -4.72 -16.42 -23.79
N GLY A 515 -4.21 -16.09 -24.99
CA GLY A 515 -4.72 -16.70 -26.22
C GLY A 515 -4.56 -18.22 -26.24
N ARG A 516 -3.43 -18.72 -25.71
CA ARG A 516 -3.18 -20.16 -25.61
C ARG A 516 -4.11 -20.83 -24.57
N ALA A 517 -4.37 -20.16 -23.46
CA ALA A 517 -5.34 -20.66 -22.47
C ALA A 517 -6.77 -20.73 -23.04
N GLN A 518 -7.18 -19.73 -23.82
CA GLN A 518 -8.45 -19.71 -24.55
C GLN A 518 -8.55 -20.85 -25.56
N GLU A 519 -7.52 -21.06 -26.39
CA GLU A 519 -7.45 -22.16 -27.36
C GLU A 519 -7.56 -23.54 -26.69
N ILE A 520 -6.73 -23.77 -25.65
CA ILE A 520 -6.74 -25.03 -24.89
C ILE A 520 -8.11 -25.26 -24.25
N GLY A 521 -8.69 -24.24 -23.63
CA GLY A 521 -10.00 -24.31 -23.01
C GLY A 521 -11.10 -24.71 -23.98
N LEU A 522 -11.13 -24.11 -25.18
CA LEU A 522 -12.07 -24.45 -26.23
C LEU A 522 -11.90 -25.90 -26.72
N ARG A 523 -10.67 -26.32 -26.99
CA ARG A 523 -10.39 -27.68 -27.46
C ARG A 523 -10.76 -28.74 -26.42
N ILE A 524 -10.41 -28.57 -25.16
CA ILE A 524 -10.76 -29.46 -24.06
C ILE A 524 -12.28 -29.52 -23.88
N SER A 525 -12.97 -28.37 -23.92
CA SER A 525 -14.43 -28.32 -23.78
C SER A 525 -15.17 -29.11 -24.89
N ALA A 526 -14.55 -29.26 -26.06
CA ALA A 526 -15.10 -30.08 -27.15
C ALA A 526 -14.81 -31.57 -26.99
N MET A 527 -13.88 -31.98 -26.10
CA MET A 527 -13.40 -33.36 -25.95
C MET A 527 -13.96 -34.07 -24.71
N THR A 528 -14.49 -33.34 -23.72
CA THR A 528 -15.00 -33.93 -22.47
C THR A 528 -16.33 -33.30 -22.06
N SER A 529 -17.13 -34.07 -21.31
CA SER A 529 -18.33 -33.58 -20.63
C SER A 529 -18.04 -33.03 -19.23
N CYS A 530 -16.82 -33.17 -18.75
CA CYS A 530 -16.40 -32.59 -17.47
C CYS A 530 -16.45 -31.06 -17.53
N ARG A 531 -16.64 -30.43 -16.39
CA ARG A 531 -16.63 -28.98 -16.30
C ARG A 531 -15.23 -28.43 -16.60
N VAL A 532 -15.16 -27.47 -17.54
CA VAL A 532 -13.95 -26.74 -17.89
C VAL A 532 -14.13 -25.27 -17.50
N ASP A 533 -13.32 -24.79 -16.59
CA ASP A 533 -13.27 -23.38 -16.20
C ASP A 533 -12.03 -22.71 -16.82
N LEU A 534 -12.18 -21.44 -17.19
CA LEU A 534 -11.09 -20.62 -17.74
C LEU A 534 -10.84 -19.42 -16.81
N LEU A 535 -9.55 -19.18 -16.45
CA LEU A 535 -9.16 -18.07 -15.59
C LEU A 535 -7.87 -17.40 -16.07
N HIS A 536 -7.96 -16.10 -16.41
CA HIS A 536 -6.80 -15.31 -16.86
C HIS A 536 -7.03 -13.80 -16.64
N GLY A 537 -6.03 -12.98 -16.98
CA GLY A 537 -6.03 -11.54 -16.71
C GLY A 537 -6.99 -10.71 -17.57
N ARG A 538 -7.62 -11.27 -18.63
CA ARG A 538 -8.52 -10.52 -19.52
C ARG A 538 -10.00 -10.70 -19.19
N PHE A 539 -10.33 -11.13 -18.00
CA PHE A 539 -11.68 -10.98 -17.44
C PHE A 539 -11.79 -9.63 -16.73
N HIS A 540 -12.95 -8.98 -16.82
CA HIS A 540 -13.21 -7.82 -15.98
C HIS A 540 -13.26 -8.22 -14.49
N ALA A 541 -13.09 -7.26 -13.60
CA ALA A 541 -12.87 -7.57 -12.19
C ALA A 541 -14.01 -8.36 -11.55
N ASP A 542 -15.25 -8.14 -11.97
CA ASP A 542 -16.43 -8.81 -11.43
C ASP A 542 -16.46 -10.28 -11.80
N ASP A 543 -16.30 -10.60 -13.10
CA ASP A 543 -16.27 -11.98 -13.57
C ASP A 543 -15.10 -12.73 -12.94
N ARG A 544 -13.93 -12.10 -12.86
CA ARG A 544 -12.77 -12.71 -12.25
C ARG A 544 -13.03 -13.04 -10.78
N ALA A 545 -13.57 -12.10 -10.01
CA ALA A 545 -13.87 -12.32 -8.61
C ALA A 545 -14.92 -13.43 -8.42
N GLN A 546 -15.94 -13.51 -9.30
CA GLN A 546 -16.93 -14.57 -9.27
C GLN A 546 -16.30 -15.94 -9.58
N LYS A 547 -15.51 -16.03 -10.65
CA LYS A 547 -14.80 -17.25 -11.03
C LYS A 547 -13.85 -17.75 -9.91
N GLU A 548 -13.13 -16.83 -9.26
CA GLU A 548 -12.26 -17.15 -8.12
C GLU A 548 -13.06 -17.69 -6.92
N ARG A 549 -14.22 -17.10 -6.58
CA ARG A 549 -15.11 -17.61 -5.52
C ARG A 549 -15.63 -19.00 -5.85
N ASP A 550 -16.15 -19.19 -7.06
CA ASP A 550 -16.68 -20.48 -7.51
C ASP A 550 -15.62 -21.58 -7.51
N LEU A 551 -14.41 -21.23 -7.89
CA LEU A 551 -13.27 -22.13 -7.88
C LEU A 551 -12.86 -22.50 -6.43
N GLN A 552 -12.79 -21.53 -5.53
CA GLN A 552 -12.51 -21.76 -4.12
C GLN A 552 -13.59 -22.60 -3.42
N ALA A 553 -14.85 -22.43 -3.81
CA ALA A 553 -15.94 -23.25 -3.28
C ALA A 553 -15.82 -24.73 -3.69
N ARG A 554 -15.29 -25.01 -4.89
CA ARG A 554 -15.17 -26.36 -5.45
C ARG A 554 -13.81 -27.02 -5.25
N CYS A 555 -12.76 -26.28 -5.46
CA CYS A 555 -11.37 -26.75 -5.44
C CYS A 555 -10.55 -26.12 -4.30
N GLY A 556 -11.19 -25.48 -3.32
CA GLY A 556 -10.51 -24.97 -2.13
C GLY A 556 -9.88 -26.08 -1.30
N VAL A 557 -8.80 -25.77 -0.58
CA VAL A 557 -8.11 -26.73 0.29
C VAL A 557 -9.11 -27.35 1.28
N GLY A 558 -9.21 -28.68 1.28
CA GLY A 558 -10.13 -29.44 2.13
C GLY A 558 -11.60 -29.42 1.71
N LYS A 559 -11.96 -28.88 0.54
CA LYS A 559 -13.37 -28.71 0.10
C LYS A 559 -13.78 -29.61 -1.08
N ARG A 560 -13.05 -30.67 -1.39
CA ARG A 560 -13.36 -31.52 -2.56
C ARG A 560 -14.66 -32.32 -2.42
N PRO A 561 -15.58 -32.22 -3.42
CA PRO A 561 -16.59 -33.24 -3.62
C PRO A 561 -15.92 -34.47 -4.25
N ALA A 562 -16.07 -35.64 -3.64
CA ALA A 562 -15.59 -36.91 -4.19
C ALA A 562 -16.27 -37.18 -5.56
N GLY A 563 -15.48 -37.48 -6.60
CA GLY A 563 -15.95 -38.09 -7.84
C GLY A 563 -16.42 -37.19 -8.96
N SER A 564 -16.33 -35.84 -8.83
CA SER A 564 -16.63 -34.93 -9.96
C SER A 564 -15.36 -34.38 -10.56
N GLY A 565 -14.93 -34.89 -11.71
CA GLY A 565 -13.82 -34.36 -12.47
C GLY A 565 -14.06 -32.90 -12.88
N THR A 566 -13.03 -32.08 -12.73
CA THR A 566 -13.06 -30.67 -13.13
C THR A 566 -11.73 -30.26 -13.71
N ILE A 567 -11.75 -29.39 -14.69
CA ILE A 567 -10.54 -28.86 -15.34
C ILE A 567 -10.53 -27.35 -15.17
N LEU A 568 -9.42 -26.81 -14.68
CA LEU A 568 -9.14 -25.38 -14.72
C LEU A 568 -8.04 -25.12 -15.74
N VAL A 569 -8.35 -24.38 -16.78
CA VAL A 569 -7.35 -23.83 -17.71
C VAL A 569 -7.04 -22.40 -17.28
N ALA A 570 -5.78 -22.09 -17.00
CA ALA A 570 -5.42 -20.78 -16.48
C ALA A 570 -4.07 -20.30 -17.04
N THR A 571 -3.76 -19.04 -16.76
CA THR A 571 -2.43 -18.46 -16.95
C THR A 571 -1.72 -18.29 -15.60
N GLN A 572 -0.70 -17.43 -15.52
CA GLN A 572 0.05 -17.14 -14.29
C GLN A 572 -0.81 -16.69 -13.11
N VAL A 573 -2.08 -16.38 -13.31
CA VAL A 573 -3.01 -15.95 -12.23
C VAL A 573 -3.17 -17.00 -11.13
N VAL A 574 -2.86 -18.26 -11.40
CA VAL A 574 -2.93 -19.35 -10.40
C VAL A 574 -1.66 -19.49 -9.57
N GLU A 575 -0.54 -18.92 -10.01
CA GLU A 575 0.75 -19.02 -9.30
C GLU A 575 0.66 -18.33 -7.93
N VAL A 576 -0.13 -17.25 -7.84
CA VAL A 576 -0.28 -16.46 -6.63
C VAL A 576 -1.77 -16.28 -6.31
N SER A 577 -2.12 -16.20 -5.03
CA SER A 577 -3.43 -15.73 -4.53
C SER A 577 -4.55 -16.75 -4.36
N LEU A 578 -4.58 -17.84 -5.10
CA LEU A 578 -5.67 -18.80 -4.98
C LEU A 578 -5.37 -19.89 -3.95
N ASN A 579 -6.27 -20.03 -2.99
CA ASN A 579 -6.20 -21.12 -2.01
C ASN A 579 -6.93 -22.36 -2.54
N VAL A 580 -6.36 -22.94 -3.61
CA VAL A 580 -6.92 -24.10 -4.33
C VAL A 580 -6.00 -25.30 -4.22
N ASP A 581 -6.56 -26.47 -4.43
CA ASP A 581 -5.88 -27.77 -4.37
C ASP A 581 -6.37 -28.67 -5.52
N PHE A 582 -5.44 -29.11 -6.38
CA PHE A 582 -5.70 -29.95 -7.52
C PHE A 582 -4.96 -31.32 -7.40
N ASP A 583 -5.39 -32.30 -8.22
CA ASP A 583 -4.80 -33.62 -8.22
C ASP A 583 -3.60 -33.76 -9.15
N VAL A 584 -3.65 -33.08 -10.30
CA VAL A 584 -2.64 -33.20 -11.33
C VAL A 584 -2.45 -31.84 -12.04
N LEU A 585 -1.23 -31.55 -12.42
CA LEU A 585 -0.85 -30.37 -13.21
C LEU A 585 -0.42 -30.80 -14.61
N TYR A 586 -0.84 -29.99 -15.61
CA TYR A 586 -0.25 -29.92 -16.94
C TYR A 586 0.16 -28.48 -17.21
N SER A 587 1.43 -28.26 -17.52
CA SER A 587 1.99 -26.90 -17.59
C SER A 587 2.83 -26.69 -18.85
N ASP A 588 2.62 -25.56 -19.53
CA ASP A 588 3.63 -25.00 -20.40
C ASP A 588 4.93 -24.78 -19.62
N PRO A 589 6.11 -24.86 -20.27
CA PRO A 589 7.38 -24.58 -19.63
C PRO A 589 7.47 -23.11 -19.18
N ALA A 590 8.11 -22.88 -18.04
CA ALA A 590 8.28 -21.57 -17.44
C ALA A 590 9.58 -21.53 -16.60
N PRO A 591 10.02 -20.36 -16.12
CA PRO A 591 11.08 -20.29 -15.13
C PRO A 591 10.77 -21.16 -13.90
N LEU A 592 11.80 -21.69 -13.26
CA LEU A 592 11.64 -22.69 -12.19
C LEU A 592 10.80 -22.17 -11.04
N GLU A 593 10.93 -20.90 -10.66
CA GLU A 593 10.14 -20.27 -9.59
C GLU A 593 8.65 -20.30 -9.91
N ALA A 594 8.27 -20.00 -11.15
CA ALA A 594 6.87 -20.06 -11.59
C ALA A 594 6.35 -21.50 -11.58
N LEU A 595 7.15 -22.48 -12.04
CA LEU A 595 6.79 -23.90 -11.97
C LEU A 595 6.60 -24.39 -10.54
N LEU A 596 7.48 -24.04 -9.61
CA LEU A 596 7.34 -24.39 -8.19
C LEU A 596 6.08 -23.79 -7.55
N GLN A 597 5.69 -22.58 -7.95
CA GLN A 597 4.43 -21.99 -7.48
C GLN A 597 3.20 -22.72 -8.04
N ARG A 598 3.25 -23.18 -9.32
CA ARG A 598 2.22 -24.03 -9.92
C ARG A 598 2.15 -25.39 -9.21
N PHE A 599 3.30 -26.02 -8.92
CA PHE A 599 3.38 -27.25 -8.12
C PHE A 599 2.75 -27.07 -6.73
N GLY A 600 2.96 -25.91 -6.12
CA GLY A 600 2.32 -25.55 -4.85
C GLY A 600 0.78 -25.53 -4.84
N ARG A 601 0.12 -25.68 -6.00
CA ARG A 601 -1.33 -25.85 -6.15
C ARG A 601 -1.78 -27.29 -6.23
N ILE A 602 -0.83 -28.24 -6.25
CA ILE A 602 -1.07 -29.67 -6.35
C ILE A 602 -0.80 -30.33 -5.02
N ASN A 603 -1.74 -31.18 -4.59
CA ASN A 603 -1.66 -31.89 -3.30
C ASN A 603 -1.36 -30.93 -2.12
N ARG A 604 -1.97 -29.78 -2.14
CA ARG A 604 -1.70 -28.73 -1.15
C ARG A 604 -2.13 -29.13 0.26
N ALA A 605 -3.25 -29.86 0.34
CA ALA A 605 -3.74 -30.42 1.60
C ALA A 605 -2.94 -31.65 2.07
N ARG A 606 -2.02 -32.18 1.26
CA ARG A 606 -1.21 -33.37 1.55
C ARG A 606 -2.05 -34.60 1.90
N LEU A 607 -3.19 -34.79 1.22
CA LEU A 607 -4.12 -35.92 1.46
C LEU A 607 -3.54 -37.25 0.97
N VAL A 608 -2.60 -37.21 0.04
CA VAL A 608 -1.89 -38.38 -0.48
C VAL A 608 -0.39 -38.13 -0.47
N PRO A 609 0.46 -39.17 -0.45
CA PRO A 609 1.91 -38.99 -0.39
C PRO A 609 2.49 -38.21 -1.54
N THR A 610 2.02 -38.44 -2.78
CA THR A 610 2.48 -37.77 -3.99
C THR A 610 1.38 -37.57 -5.00
N ARG A 611 1.53 -36.52 -5.81
CA ARG A 611 0.72 -36.21 -7.00
C ARG A 611 1.63 -35.81 -8.14
N THR A 612 1.17 -36.07 -9.37
CA THR A 612 1.95 -35.84 -10.59
C THR A 612 1.87 -34.37 -11.03
N VAL A 613 3.02 -33.83 -11.41
CA VAL A 613 3.14 -32.53 -12.06
C VAL A 613 3.82 -32.73 -13.42
N ASN A 614 3.07 -32.51 -14.50
CA ASN A 614 3.54 -32.65 -15.86
C ASN A 614 3.99 -31.30 -16.42
N VAL A 615 5.22 -31.22 -16.91
CA VAL A 615 5.79 -30.01 -17.52
C VAL A 615 6.17 -30.34 -18.97
N CYS A 616 5.57 -29.64 -19.93
CA CYS A 616 5.93 -29.77 -21.34
C CYS A 616 7.30 -29.14 -21.57
N ARG A 617 8.16 -29.80 -22.39
CA ARG A 617 9.50 -29.29 -22.73
C ARG A 617 9.44 -28.21 -23.80
N SER A 618 8.58 -28.42 -24.81
CA SER A 618 8.51 -27.52 -25.95
C SER A 618 7.82 -26.23 -25.60
N PRO A 619 8.50 -25.07 -25.73
CA PRO A 619 7.86 -23.78 -25.51
C PRO A 619 6.86 -23.48 -26.63
N PRO A 620 5.79 -22.74 -26.35
CA PRO A 620 4.82 -22.34 -27.37
C PRO A 620 5.49 -21.49 -28.45
N THR A 621 5.05 -21.68 -29.69
CA THR A 621 5.44 -20.84 -30.83
C THR A 621 4.88 -19.42 -30.69
N GLY A 622 5.71 -18.41 -30.94
CA GLY A 622 5.30 -16.99 -30.87
C GLY A 622 6.20 -16.14 -29.97
N SER A 623 5.77 -14.94 -29.63
CA SER A 623 6.51 -14.01 -28.72
C SER A 623 6.66 -14.61 -27.32
N PRO A 624 7.87 -14.85 -26.85
CA PRO A 624 8.08 -15.46 -25.54
C PRO A 624 7.69 -14.52 -24.40
N VAL A 625 6.88 -15.02 -23.49
CA VAL A 625 6.54 -14.31 -22.21
C VAL A 625 7.75 -14.32 -21.28
N TYR A 626 8.54 -15.37 -21.32
CA TYR A 626 9.74 -15.54 -20.51
C TYR A 626 11.00 -15.64 -21.39
N PRO A 627 12.17 -15.23 -20.88
CA PRO A 627 13.42 -15.45 -21.58
C PRO A 627 13.64 -16.94 -21.87
N ALA A 628 13.84 -17.28 -23.14
CA ALA A 628 13.99 -18.69 -23.60
C ALA A 628 15.09 -19.45 -22.85
N SER A 629 16.20 -18.78 -22.53
CA SER A 629 17.31 -19.38 -21.79
C SER A 629 16.94 -19.77 -20.35
N LEU A 630 16.05 -18.98 -19.66
CA LEU A 630 15.56 -19.33 -18.33
C LEU A 630 14.63 -20.53 -18.38
N VAL A 631 13.74 -20.56 -19.38
CA VAL A 631 12.79 -21.66 -19.57
C VAL A 631 13.52 -22.96 -19.85
N SER A 632 14.49 -22.95 -20.78
CA SER A 632 15.31 -24.16 -21.11
C SER A 632 16.04 -24.66 -19.86
N LYS A 633 16.77 -23.78 -19.16
CA LYS A 633 17.50 -24.17 -17.94
C LYS A 633 16.58 -24.74 -16.85
N ALA A 634 15.35 -24.21 -16.72
CA ALA A 634 14.39 -24.71 -15.74
C ALA A 634 13.92 -26.14 -16.05
N VAL A 635 13.60 -26.41 -17.33
CA VAL A 635 13.21 -27.76 -17.78
C VAL A 635 14.40 -28.74 -17.70
N ASP A 636 15.59 -28.32 -18.06
CA ASP A 636 16.81 -29.13 -17.95
C ASP A 636 17.15 -29.46 -16.46
N ALA A 637 16.92 -28.52 -15.53
CA ALA A 637 17.09 -28.78 -14.12
C ALA A 637 16.05 -29.78 -13.56
N LEU A 638 14.84 -29.84 -14.14
CA LEU A 638 13.82 -30.82 -13.79
C LEU A 638 14.03 -32.19 -14.43
N ALA A 639 14.75 -32.29 -15.54
CA ALA A 639 14.93 -33.55 -16.27
C ALA A 639 15.50 -34.71 -15.43
N PRO A 640 16.48 -34.54 -14.53
CA PRO A 640 16.94 -35.60 -13.60
C PRO A 640 15.87 -36.13 -12.65
N TRP A 641 14.81 -35.37 -12.45
CA TRP A 641 13.67 -35.70 -11.58
C TRP A 641 12.51 -36.36 -12.35
N ASN A 642 12.63 -36.57 -13.64
CA ASN A 642 11.58 -37.20 -14.45
C ASN A 642 11.21 -38.59 -13.92
N GLY A 643 9.93 -38.79 -13.61
CA GLY A 643 9.41 -39.99 -12.97
C GLY A 643 9.80 -40.19 -11.50
N LYS A 644 10.33 -39.13 -10.84
CA LYS A 644 10.78 -39.20 -9.46
C LYS A 644 10.06 -38.15 -8.59
N ARG A 645 10.01 -38.44 -7.29
CA ARG A 645 9.56 -37.48 -6.27
C ARG A 645 10.57 -36.35 -6.14
N LEU A 646 10.11 -35.13 -6.37
CA LEU A 646 10.95 -33.93 -6.24
C LEU A 646 11.19 -33.63 -4.76
N ARG A 647 12.44 -33.48 -4.39
CA ARG A 647 12.84 -33.09 -3.05
C ARG A 647 12.81 -31.57 -2.92
N GLU A 648 12.24 -31.06 -1.83
CA GLU A 648 12.16 -29.60 -1.60
C GLU A 648 13.54 -28.95 -1.38
N ASP A 649 14.50 -29.66 -0.78
CA ASP A 649 15.89 -29.21 -0.62
C ASP A 649 16.61 -29.05 -1.95
N ALA A 650 16.34 -29.92 -2.93
CA ALA A 650 16.92 -29.82 -4.27
C ALA A 650 16.42 -28.61 -5.06
N THR A 651 15.26 -28.05 -4.72
CA THR A 651 14.70 -26.88 -5.47
C THR A 651 15.59 -25.65 -5.35
N GLN A 652 16.19 -25.41 -4.18
CA GLN A 652 17.13 -24.32 -3.97
C GLN A 652 18.42 -24.52 -4.75
N GLU A 653 18.97 -25.74 -4.76
CA GLU A 653 20.17 -26.08 -5.54
C GLU A 653 19.94 -25.88 -7.04
N MET A 654 18.79 -26.30 -7.56
CA MET A 654 18.41 -26.10 -8.97
C MET A 654 18.33 -24.60 -9.30
N LEU A 655 17.72 -23.79 -8.45
CA LEU A 655 17.66 -22.34 -8.65
C LEU A 655 19.04 -21.72 -8.66
N ASP A 656 19.88 -22.04 -7.70
CA ASP A 656 21.23 -21.51 -7.62
C ASP A 656 22.07 -21.94 -8.84
N HIS A 657 21.83 -23.14 -9.38
CA HIS A 657 22.47 -23.59 -10.60
C HIS A 657 22.00 -22.80 -11.85
N ILE A 658 20.69 -22.54 -11.98
CA ILE A 658 20.12 -21.77 -13.10
C ILE A 658 20.69 -20.35 -13.15
N TYR A 659 20.82 -19.72 -12.00
CA TYR A 659 21.30 -18.33 -11.87
C TYR A 659 22.80 -18.19 -11.65
N ARG A 660 23.57 -19.28 -11.69
CA ARG A 660 25.03 -19.23 -11.56
C ARG A 660 25.66 -18.60 -12.79
N GLY A 661 26.76 -17.82 -12.59
CA GLY A 661 27.57 -17.21 -13.61
C GLY A 661 26.93 -16.00 -14.29
N GLU A 662 27.17 -15.79 -15.57
CA GLU A 662 26.86 -14.57 -16.33
C GLU A 662 25.42 -14.06 -16.16
N LEU A 663 24.44 -14.96 -16.09
CA LEU A 663 23.04 -14.59 -15.92
C LEU A 663 22.80 -13.93 -14.55
N GLY A 664 23.24 -14.57 -13.48
CA GLY A 664 23.09 -14.02 -12.12
C GLY A 664 23.89 -12.73 -11.92
N ASP A 665 25.09 -12.66 -12.49
CA ASP A 665 25.95 -11.47 -12.42
C ASP A 665 25.29 -10.29 -13.16
N ARG A 666 24.70 -10.54 -14.33
CA ARG A 666 23.96 -9.52 -15.09
C ARG A 666 22.73 -9.04 -14.34
N LEU A 667 21.90 -9.94 -13.80
CA LEU A 667 20.72 -9.58 -13.04
C LEU A 667 21.08 -8.81 -11.77
N THR A 668 22.13 -9.23 -11.06
CA THR A 668 22.69 -8.53 -9.89
C THR A 668 23.13 -7.11 -10.26
N SER A 669 23.86 -6.96 -11.37
CA SER A 669 24.33 -5.64 -11.83
C SER A 669 23.15 -4.73 -12.21
N GLN A 670 22.18 -5.23 -12.96
CA GLN A 670 20.99 -4.47 -13.34
C GLN A 670 20.20 -4.02 -12.10
N LEU A 671 20.02 -4.89 -11.13
CA LEU A 671 19.28 -4.57 -9.90
C LEU A 671 20.02 -3.52 -9.05
N LYS A 672 21.35 -3.68 -8.87
CA LYS A 672 22.18 -2.69 -8.14
C LYS A 672 22.19 -1.32 -8.84
N GLN A 673 22.29 -1.30 -10.16
CA GLN A 673 22.19 -0.06 -10.94
C GLN A 673 20.83 0.61 -10.82
N GLY A 674 19.75 -0.18 -10.90
CA GLY A 674 18.39 0.33 -10.73
C GLY A 674 18.13 0.92 -9.35
N ILE A 675 18.61 0.26 -8.29
CA ILE A 675 18.55 0.75 -6.91
C ILE A 675 19.26 2.10 -6.80
N LEU A 676 20.52 2.16 -7.25
CA LEU A 676 21.32 3.39 -7.18
C LEU A 676 20.71 4.53 -7.99
N ALA A 677 20.24 4.25 -9.21
CA ALA A 677 19.60 5.24 -10.05
C ALA A 677 18.34 5.82 -9.39
N PHE A 678 17.50 4.99 -8.79
CA PHE A 678 16.30 5.45 -8.08
C PHE A 678 16.64 6.30 -6.86
N GLU A 679 17.64 5.90 -6.09
CA GLU A 679 18.08 6.67 -4.93
C GLU A 679 18.62 8.05 -5.31
N GLN A 680 19.44 8.12 -6.36
CA GLN A 680 20.05 9.37 -6.79
C GLN A 680 19.08 10.32 -7.49
N ASN A 681 18.13 9.79 -8.28
CA ASN A 681 17.27 10.61 -9.12
C ASN A 681 15.88 10.86 -8.53
N VAL A 682 15.38 9.97 -7.66
CA VAL A 682 14.04 10.08 -7.08
C VAL A 682 14.12 10.36 -5.58
N LEU A 683 14.69 9.44 -4.77
CA LEU A 683 14.73 9.66 -3.32
C LEU A 683 15.55 10.88 -2.94
N ALA A 684 16.72 11.10 -3.55
CA ALA A 684 17.56 12.26 -3.26
C ALA A 684 16.93 13.61 -3.66
N SER A 685 15.91 13.61 -4.53
CA SER A 685 15.16 14.81 -4.89
C SER A 685 14.05 15.15 -3.90
N CYS A 686 13.75 14.29 -2.92
CA CYS A 686 12.69 14.52 -1.94
C CYS A 686 12.87 15.87 -1.22
N ARG A 687 11.76 16.61 -1.15
CA ARG A 687 11.71 17.93 -0.49
C ARG A 687 10.54 17.91 0.50
N PRO A 688 10.74 18.32 1.74
CA PRO A 688 9.65 18.47 2.69
C PRO A 688 8.75 19.64 2.31
N PHE A 689 7.51 19.58 2.76
CA PHE A 689 6.51 20.64 2.60
C PHE A 689 5.99 20.85 1.17
N GLN A 690 6.27 19.95 0.24
CA GLN A 690 5.78 20.03 -1.14
C GLN A 690 5.72 18.65 -1.80
N SER A 691 4.81 18.49 -2.76
CA SER A 691 4.76 17.37 -3.71
C SER A 691 5.55 17.68 -4.98
N ASP A 692 5.79 16.68 -5.82
CA ASP A 692 6.51 16.84 -7.10
C ASP A 692 5.66 16.27 -8.25
N GLU A 693 5.10 17.16 -9.09
CA GLU A 693 4.23 16.77 -10.21
C GLU A 693 4.95 15.90 -11.26
N LYS A 694 6.26 16.11 -11.47
CA LYS A 694 7.03 15.31 -12.42
C LYS A 694 7.24 13.89 -11.92
N LEU A 695 7.46 13.73 -10.62
CA LEU A 695 7.56 12.40 -10.01
C LEU A 695 6.19 11.71 -9.97
N GLU A 696 5.09 12.45 -9.81
CA GLU A 696 3.74 11.92 -9.90
C GLU A 696 3.45 11.38 -11.32
N GLU A 697 3.76 12.14 -12.37
CA GLU A 697 3.67 11.68 -13.77
C GLU A 697 4.52 10.43 -14.01
N MET A 698 5.76 10.41 -13.50
CA MET A 698 6.66 9.26 -13.60
C MET A 698 6.09 8.02 -12.88
N PHE A 699 5.45 8.22 -11.72
CA PHE A 699 4.77 7.15 -10.99
C PHE A 699 3.60 6.58 -11.81
N GLU A 700 2.76 7.41 -12.38
CA GLU A 700 1.65 7.00 -13.24
C GLU A 700 2.15 6.19 -14.44
N ASP A 701 3.18 6.68 -15.13
CA ASP A 701 3.78 5.97 -16.27
C ASP A 701 4.35 4.59 -15.94
N LEU A 702 4.88 4.41 -14.72
CA LEU A 702 5.49 3.15 -14.28
C LEU A 702 4.47 2.12 -13.77
N PHE A 703 3.35 2.59 -13.20
CA PHE A 703 2.46 1.72 -12.42
C PHE A 703 1.02 1.71 -12.89
N ASP A 704 0.58 2.68 -13.68
CA ASP A 704 -0.77 2.67 -14.24
C ASP A 704 -0.86 1.70 -15.42
N GLY A 705 -1.72 0.70 -15.26
CA GLY A 705 -2.15 -0.18 -16.34
C GLY A 705 -3.28 0.45 -17.12
N PHE A 706 -3.37 0.12 -18.41
CA PHE A 706 -4.54 0.50 -19.19
C PHE A 706 -5.72 -0.41 -18.88
N GLU A 707 -6.88 0.18 -18.67
CA GLU A 707 -8.13 -0.53 -18.51
C GLU A 707 -9.09 -0.09 -19.61
N VAL A 708 -9.84 -1.05 -20.16
CA VAL A 708 -10.82 -0.79 -21.22
C VAL A 708 -12.15 -1.41 -20.85
N LEU A 709 -13.22 -0.75 -21.24
CA LEU A 709 -14.58 -1.26 -21.17
C LEU A 709 -14.88 -2.02 -22.47
N PRO A 710 -15.27 -3.30 -22.44
CA PRO A 710 -15.81 -3.96 -23.63
C PRO A 710 -17.06 -3.25 -24.16
N ALA A 711 -17.14 -3.00 -25.45
CA ALA A 711 -18.26 -2.28 -26.06
C ALA A 711 -19.64 -2.91 -25.73
N SER A 712 -19.69 -4.24 -25.66
CA SER A 712 -20.91 -4.99 -25.28
C SER A 712 -21.39 -4.70 -23.85
N LEU A 713 -20.55 -4.13 -22.99
CA LEU A 713 -20.87 -3.80 -21.59
C LEU A 713 -21.15 -2.31 -21.36
N GLU A 714 -21.12 -1.47 -22.39
CA GLU A 714 -21.25 -0.01 -22.27
C GLU A 714 -22.58 0.41 -21.61
N ARG A 715 -23.70 -0.21 -22.03
CA ARG A 715 -25.02 0.05 -21.43
C ARG A 715 -25.09 -0.31 -19.95
N GLU A 716 -24.51 -1.46 -19.59
CA GLU A 716 -24.46 -1.89 -18.18
C GLU A 716 -23.54 -0.99 -17.35
N TYR A 717 -22.44 -0.54 -17.93
CA TYR A 717 -21.52 0.39 -17.30
C TYR A 717 -22.20 1.73 -16.98
N THR A 718 -22.92 2.31 -17.96
CA THR A 718 -23.67 3.56 -17.79
C THR A 718 -24.76 3.40 -16.71
N ARG A 719 -25.52 2.31 -16.77
CA ARG A 719 -26.52 2.00 -15.74
C ARG A 719 -25.91 1.94 -14.34
N ARG A 720 -24.72 1.31 -14.21
CA ARG A 720 -24.02 1.26 -12.92
C ARG A 720 -23.47 2.61 -12.49
N LEU A 721 -22.97 3.43 -13.41
CA LEU A 721 -22.53 4.79 -13.08
C LEU A 721 -23.63 5.63 -12.43
N GLU A 722 -24.88 5.47 -12.89
CA GLU A 722 -26.03 6.17 -12.36
C GLU A 722 -26.52 5.59 -11.02
N ALA A 723 -26.66 4.28 -10.91
CA ALA A 723 -27.26 3.61 -9.75
C ALA A 723 -26.24 3.27 -8.64
N GLU A 724 -25.08 2.75 -9.03
CA GLU A 724 -24.05 2.21 -8.14
C GLU A 724 -22.64 2.54 -8.66
N PRO A 725 -22.23 3.82 -8.67
CA PRO A 725 -21.01 4.28 -9.34
C PRO A 725 -19.74 3.59 -8.85
N LEU A 726 -19.72 3.04 -7.63
CA LEU A 726 -18.59 2.29 -7.09
C LEU A 726 -18.41 0.91 -7.75
N LEU A 727 -19.46 0.33 -8.36
CA LEU A 727 -19.38 -0.97 -9.05
C LEU A 727 -19.09 -0.84 -10.54
N ALA A 728 -19.31 0.32 -11.14
CA ALA A 728 -19.10 0.52 -12.59
C ALA A 728 -17.66 0.14 -13.02
N PRO A 729 -16.55 0.54 -12.34
CA PRO A 729 -15.21 0.13 -12.72
C PRO A 729 -14.95 -1.39 -12.62
N GLY A 730 -15.84 -2.14 -11.99
CA GLY A 730 -15.80 -3.60 -11.96
C GLY A 730 -15.95 -4.27 -13.33
N LEU A 731 -16.49 -3.55 -14.33
CA LEU A 731 -16.63 -4.02 -15.71
C LEU A 731 -15.40 -3.74 -16.58
N LEU A 732 -14.39 -3.06 -16.05
CA LEU A 732 -13.18 -2.75 -16.80
C LEU A 732 -12.24 -3.96 -16.86
N VAL A 733 -11.63 -4.14 -18.02
CA VAL A 733 -10.67 -5.21 -18.32
C VAL A 733 -9.27 -4.61 -18.42
N PRO A 734 -8.29 -5.10 -17.64
CA PRO A 734 -6.91 -4.66 -17.78
C PRO A 734 -6.28 -5.18 -19.07
N ILE A 735 -5.57 -4.30 -19.78
CA ILE A 735 -4.79 -4.64 -20.97
C ILE A 735 -3.38 -4.06 -20.87
N THR A 736 -2.43 -4.66 -21.61
CA THR A 736 -1.06 -4.16 -21.65
C THR A 736 -0.94 -2.89 -22.50
N ARG A 737 0.09 -2.09 -22.25
CA ARG A 737 0.41 -0.89 -23.05
C ARG A 737 0.52 -1.22 -24.56
N GLY A 738 1.15 -2.33 -24.91
CA GLY A 738 1.26 -2.78 -26.31
C GLY A 738 -0.11 -3.10 -26.93
N GLN A 739 -1.01 -3.74 -26.18
CA GLN A 739 -2.38 -4.01 -26.62
C GLN A 739 -3.18 -2.73 -26.79
N PHE A 740 -3.06 -1.80 -25.86
CA PHE A 740 -3.73 -0.49 -25.94
C PHE A 740 -3.31 0.26 -27.22
N HIS A 741 -2.02 0.41 -27.47
CA HIS A 741 -1.54 1.11 -28.67
C HIS A 741 -1.94 0.40 -29.96
N ARG A 742 -1.93 -0.94 -29.96
CA ARG A 742 -2.40 -1.73 -31.10
C ARG A 742 -3.89 -1.50 -31.39
N LEU A 743 -4.75 -1.61 -30.36
CA LEU A 743 -6.20 -1.38 -30.51
C LEU A 743 -6.49 0.05 -30.97
N ARG A 744 -5.75 1.03 -30.43
CA ARG A 744 -5.85 2.42 -30.84
C ARG A 744 -5.42 2.62 -32.31
N GLY A 745 -4.33 1.99 -32.73
CA GLY A 745 -3.86 2.04 -34.14
C GLY A 745 -4.81 1.36 -35.11
N LEU A 746 -5.59 0.38 -34.66
CA LEU A 746 -6.64 -0.30 -35.46
C LEU A 746 -7.99 0.45 -35.43
N GLY A 747 -8.11 1.60 -34.77
CA GLY A 747 -9.36 2.33 -34.64
C GLY A 747 -10.41 1.61 -33.77
N ARG A 748 -10.00 0.66 -32.92
CA ARG A 748 -10.90 -0.12 -32.05
C ARG A 748 -11.06 0.45 -30.63
N LEU A 749 -10.51 1.63 -30.36
CA LEU A 749 -10.65 2.32 -29.07
C LEU A 749 -11.24 3.70 -29.29
N TRP A 750 -12.20 4.05 -28.45
CA TRP A 750 -12.71 5.41 -28.32
C TRP A 750 -12.90 5.79 -26.86
N MET A 751 -13.07 7.06 -26.58
CA MET A 751 -13.31 7.58 -25.25
C MET A 751 -14.80 7.85 -25.05
N ALA A 752 -15.42 7.24 -24.04
CA ALA A 752 -16.78 7.54 -23.60
C ALA A 752 -16.73 7.82 -22.09
N ASP A 753 -17.31 8.95 -21.64
CA ASP A 753 -17.38 9.35 -20.24
C ASP A 753 -16.06 9.15 -19.43
N ARG A 754 -14.93 9.61 -20.02
CA ARG A 754 -13.57 9.45 -19.47
C ARG A 754 -13.08 7.99 -19.36
N THR A 755 -13.74 7.05 -20.01
CA THR A 755 -13.38 5.63 -20.00
C THR A 755 -13.05 5.19 -21.44
N TRP A 756 -11.96 4.43 -21.61
CA TRP A 756 -11.65 3.84 -22.89
C TRP A 756 -12.56 2.64 -23.17
N VAL A 757 -13.29 2.69 -24.27
CA VAL A 757 -14.15 1.59 -24.76
C VAL A 757 -13.42 0.85 -25.86
N ALA A 758 -13.46 -0.51 -25.80
CA ALA A 758 -12.81 -1.38 -26.75
C ALA A 758 -13.83 -2.17 -27.58
N ASN A 759 -13.79 -2.02 -28.90
CA ASN A 759 -14.57 -2.85 -29.84
C ASN A 759 -13.89 -4.21 -30.02
N CYS A 760 -14.05 -5.06 -29.01
CA CYS A 760 -13.54 -6.43 -28.96
C CYS A 760 -14.60 -7.35 -28.35
N PRO A 761 -14.75 -8.61 -28.83
CA PRO A 761 -15.65 -9.57 -28.22
C PRO A 761 -15.33 -9.80 -26.75
N TYR A 762 -16.36 -9.89 -25.93
CA TYR A 762 -16.26 -10.24 -24.52
C TYR A 762 -17.32 -11.28 -24.13
N GLY A 763 -16.89 -12.35 -23.45
CA GLY A 763 -17.80 -13.42 -23.04
C GLY A 763 -17.11 -14.48 -22.17
N ALA A 764 -17.49 -15.73 -22.33
CA ALA A 764 -16.94 -16.86 -21.57
C ALA A 764 -15.41 -17.02 -21.69
N GLN A 765 -14.84 -16.52 -22.80
CA GLN A 765 -13.40 -16.51 -23.08
C GLN A 765 -12.70 -15.23 -22.54
N GLY A 766 -13.42 -14.31 -21.88
CA GLY A 766 -12.91 -12.99 -21.52
C GLY A 766 -12.78 -12.07 -22.74
N LEU A 767 -11.96 -11.01 -22.65
CA LEU A 767 -11.74 -10.07 -23.75
C LEU A 767 -10.82 -10.66 -24.82
N GLU A 768 -11.34 -10.73 -26.05
CA GLU A 768 -10.62 -11.23 -27.21
C GLU A 768 -9.95 -10.08 -28.00
N VAL A 769 -8.82 -9.61 -27.51
CA VAL A 769 -8.08 -8.46 -28.10
C VAL A 769 -7.69 -8.68 -29.56
N TYR A 770 -7.55 -9.94 -30.01
CA TYR A 770 -7.20 -10.32 -31.38
C TYR A 770 -8.39 -10.85 -32.19
N GLY A 771 -9.57 -10.94 -31.58
CA GLY A 771 -10.82 -11.33 -32.25
C GLY A 771 -11.30 -10.28 -33.27
N PRO A 772 -12.30 -10.59 -34.08
CA PRO A 772 -12.96 -9.63 -34.98
C PRO A 772 -13.61 -8.50 -34.16
N PRO A 773 -13.84 -7.30 -34.75
CA PRO A 773 -14.63 -6.27 -34.09
C PRO A 773 -16.08 -6.77 -33.90
N THR A 774 -16.74 -6.33 -32.82
CA THR A 774 -18.16 -6.63 -32.59
C THR A 774 -19.02 -5.72 -33.48
N GLU A 775 -20.11 -6.24 -33.99
CA GLU A 775 -21.05 -5.50 -34.88
C GLU A 775 -21.77 -4.35 -34.17
N ASP A 776 -21.86 -4.38 -32.85
CA ASP A 776 -22.54 -3.38 -32.02
C ASP A 776 -21.73 -2.09 -31.76
N GLY A 777 -20.58 -1.92 -32.36
CA GLY A 777 -19.62 -0.84 -32.11
C GLY A 777 -19.49 0.21 -33.23
N ILE A 778 -20.58 0.49 -33.99
CA ILE A 778 -20.62 1.59 -34.97
C ILE A 778 -21.70 2.60 -34.58
#